data_e64ca3af659ebd7b10a46109c4ef2843
#
_entry.id   e64ca3af659ebd7b10a46109c4ef2843
#
_cell.length_a   1.000
_cell.length_b   1.000
_cell.length_c   1.000
_cell.angle_alpha   90.00
_cell.angle_beta   90.00
_cell.angle_gamma   90.00
#
_symmetry.space_group_name_H-M   'P 1'
#
loop_
_entity.id
_entity.type
_entity.pdbx_description
1 polymer ?
#
loop_
_entity_poly.entity_id
_entity_poly.type
_entity_poly.pdbx_seq_one_letter_code
_entity_poly.pdbx_strand_id
1 'polypeptide(L)'
;MRLLSLAVLAAVLLGVPGTANAQSGRIGGTVRDASGDPVAGVTVRAQSPAATGRATTAADGRYTIADLSPGTYSVTASLPGLRAQVRQNVVVRANSETSLDIVMQAVELEAVTVTAMLREQKLADIPFSIAAPTEQALRLRGADNIETIAANVAGFSVQNLGPGQSQVAMRGASSGQIARDQPGVKEQVGAYLDESPVSLSLFTPDLDLFDVSRVEVLRGPQGTLFGAGSEAGTVRYITNQPQLGVSSTFGEVGGHWVGGGSPGSTAKIGVNAPLGKTAAARIVGYSSHTGGWMDAVQPDFRVNDDVNSGDRTGVRAALHLEPNERFSITPRIVYQRTQADGWNRIDAFNILANPYTTTRRKVTLGERQLFTQINEPYTDDFVLGDVNWRYKFGGTTLTSITSFTHRNILVVRDATALTGSVMGGTLGLSDRVYTLDAPLNDSTRSNVWTQELRLTGASTKLRWLVGGFYANSKRDYGQNVRPVGVDSLAAAEGFAPQGWSRGNRGAAIDVLFFSKLHNHLTQYAAFGEATLSVTDRLSLTAGLRYYNFKEDRTLIFDGAFAVPTADTGRTDASGVAPRFMLSYKASDAVTLNAQASRGFRLGGINDPLNAPLCTAGDLATFGPLAGSWKDETAWNYEVGAKSQFSGGRGSLNVSAFYMDIRDLQLTVTAGQCSSRLILNAKKARSVGAEVELTASPNDHLDLSVSAGVNNSKLLTTFRDTAGNVVAGIAEGNRLPSVPKFQGSAALTYGWTVSSGSRAFVSGTVQYVGSRYTLIDDQGGGVGPACAGQKFGCVDINSFGANTIGGPLTQGIFRFNPLLPAYSLVNLRVGLTRQSWGLSVYLNNALDETAFLALDRERGTKARVGYLTNQPRTIGVAMRFDY
;
A
#
# COMPACT_ATOMS: atom_id res chain seq x y z
N MET A 1 -2.04 -19.44 25.62
CA MET A 1 -1.13 -19.86 24.53
C MET A 1 0.15 -19.00 24.48
N ARG A 2 0.78 -18.71 25.63
CA ARG A 2 1.97 -17.83 25.75
C ARG A 2 3.26 -18.55 26.13
N LEU A 3 3.37 -19.87 25.95
CA LEU A 3 4.52 -20.67 26.42
C LEU A 3 5.17 -21.58 25.36
N LEU A 4 4.83 -21.44 24.07
CA LEU A 4 5.43 -22.28 23.01
C LEU A 4 6.47 -21.54 22.13
N SER A 5 6.76 -20.26 22.34
CA SER A 5 7.64 -19.45 21.50
C SER A 5 9.12 -19.48 21.89
N LEU A 6 9.52 -20.14 22.95
CA LEU A 6 10.92 -20.17 23.44
C LEU A 6 11.65 -21.50 23.24
N ALA A 7 11.03 -22.54 22.74
CA ALA A 7 11.61 -23.89 22.66
C ALA A 7 12.31 -24.24 21.34
N VAL A 8 12.22 -23.40 20.31
CA VAL A 8 12.82 -23.69 18.98
C VAL A 8 14.24 -23.12 18.80
N LEU A 9 14.70 -22.27 19.69
CA LEU A 9 16.03 -21.64 19.59
C LEU A 9 17.18 -22.43 20.24
N ALA A 10 16.96 -23.55 20.90
CA ALA A 10 17.99 -24.26 21.70
C ALA A 10 18.51 -25.57 21.06
N ALA A 11 18.09 -25.97 19.88
CA ALA A 11 18.39 -27.30 19.33
C ALA A 11 19.45 -27.33 18.21
N VAL A 12 20.20 -26.26 17.94
CA VAL A 12 21.18 -26.23 16.82
C VAL A 12 22.66 -26.15 17.26
N LEU A 13 22.93 -26.26 18.53
CA LEU A 13 24.32 -26.20 19.03
C LEU A 13 24.71 -27.49 19.74
N LEU A 14 25.05 -28.55 19.04
CA LEU A 14 26.00 -29.62 19.51
C LEU A 14 26.22 -30.66 18.40
N GLY A 15 27.32 -30.52 17.68
CA GLY A 15 27.85 -31.52 16.78
C GLY A 15 29.22 -31.12 16.26
N VAL A 16 30.26 -31.36 17.05
CA VAL A 16 31.66 -31.22 16.61
C VAL A 16 32.16 -32.59 16.17
N PRO A 17 32.51 -32.78 14.89
CA PRO A 17 33.38 -33.89 14.50
C PRO A 17 34.85 -33.44 14.45
N GLY A 18 35.73 -34.28 14.91
CA GLY A 18 37.17 -34.08 15.06
C GLY A 18 37.94 -33.80 13.78
N THR A 19 39.04 -33.07 13.96
CA THR A 19 39.94 -32.56 12.93
C THR A 19 40.82 -33.69 12.37
N ALA A 20 40.56 -34.00 11.09
CA ALA A 20 41.58 -34.58 10.23
C ALA A 20 42.38 -33.40 9.63
N ASN A 21 43.72 -33.43 9.75
CA ASN A 21 44.62 -32.47 9.10
C ASN A 21 44.51 -32.60 7.58
N ALA A 22 43.60 -31.91 6.96
CA ALA A 22 43.53 -31.76 5.52
C ALA A 22 44.53 -30.69 5.10
N GLN A 23 45.37 -31.00 4.11
CA GLN A 23 46.28 -30.02 3.47
C GLN A 23 45.42 -28.87 2.94
N SER A 24 45.60 -27.67 3.51
CA SER A 24 44.85 -26.48 3.13
C SER A 24 45.57 -25.67 2.06
N GLY A 25 44.81 -24.95 1.24
CA GLY A 25 45.31 -23.93 0.34
C GLY A 25 44.83 -22.53 0.77
N ARG A 26 45.17 -21.50 0.03
CA ARG A 26 44.72 -20.14 0.32
C ARG A 26 44.39 -19.35 -0.97
N ILE A 27 43.53 -18.34 -0.86
CA ILE A 27 43.26 -17.35 -1.89
C ILE A 27 43.80 -16.01 -1.41
N GLY A 28 44.70 -15.40 -2.17
CA GLY A 28 45.22 -14.05 -1.88
C GLY A 28 45.13 -13.16 -3.10
N GLY A 29 45.18 -11.85 -2.89
CA GLY A 29 45.14 -10.86 -3.96
C GLY A 29 44.94 -9.43 -3.47
N THR A 30 44.69 -8.52 -4.39
CA THR A 30 44.39 -7.12 -4.11
C THR A 30 42.99 -6.78 -4.59
N VAL A 31 42.30 -5.91 -3.84
CA VAL A 31 41.06 -5.27 -4.27
C VAL A 31 41.35 -3.81 -4.56
N ARG A 32 41.00 -3.36 -5.77
CA ARG A 32 41.20 -2.00 -6.25
C ARG A 32 39.88 -1.44 -6.73
N ASP A 33 39.77 -0.11 -6.76
CA ASP A 33 38.65 0.55 -7.46
C ASP A 33 38.90 0.64 -8.98
N ALA A 34 37.96 1.24 -9.71
CA ALA A 34 38.05 1.44 -11.15
C ALA A 34 39.18 2.40 -11.56
N SER A 35 39.67 3.24 -10.64
CA SER A 35 40.84 4.16 -10.85
C SER A 35 42.18 3.46 -10.60
N GLY A 36 42.14 2.24 -10.03
CA GLY A 36 43.34 1.47 -9.69
C GLY A 36 43.81 1.68 -8.25
N ASP A 37 43.12 2.51 -7.47
CA ASP A 37 43.46 2.75 -6.06
C ASP A 37 43.06 1.56 -5.17
N PRO A 38 43.85 1.23 -4.11
CA PRO A 38 43.52 0.13 -3.23
C PRO A 38 42.28 0.41 -2.40
N VAL A 39 41.39 -0.59 -2.25
CA VAL A 39 40.15 -0.48 -1.47
C VAL A 39 40.30 -1.25 -0.16
N ALA A 40 40.35 -0.54 0.95
CA ALA A 40 40.38 -1.12 2.30
C ALA A 40 38.96 -1.51 2.78
N GLY A 41 38.90 -2.51 3.67
CA GLY A 41 37.65 -2.90 4.36
C GLY A 41 36.69 -3.75 3.51
N VAL A 42 37.10 -4.18 2.29
CA VAL A 42 36.30 -5.08 1.46
C VAL A 42 36.26 -6.46 2.09
N THR A 43 35.08 -6.99 2.29
CA THR A 43 34.88 -8.38 2.69
C THR A 43 35.01 -9.26 1.46
N VAL A 44 36.01 -10.15 1.46
CA VAL A 44 36.17 -11.18 0.45
C VAL A 44 35.82 -12.54 1.07
N ARG A 45 34.78 -13.17 0.53
CA ARG A 45 34.27 -14.47 1.02
C ARG A 45 34.47 -15.52 -0.07
N ALA A 46 35.14 -16.62 0.26
CA ALA A 46 35.24 -17.80 -0.57
C ALA A 46 34.24 -18.84 -0.07
N GLN A 47 33.42 -19.38 -0.93
CA GLN A 47 32.39 -20.37 -0.59
C GLN A 47 32.43 -21.56 -1.56
N SER A 48 32.45 -22.78 -1.00
CA SER A 48 32.22 -24.04 -1.71
C SER A 48 31.20 -24.89 -0.95
N PRO A 49 30.68 -25.97 -1.52
CA PRO A 49 29.79 -26.90 -0.78
C PRO A 49 30.42 -27.50 0.47
N ALA A 50 31.76 -27.54 0.55
CA ALA A 50 32.49 -28.21 1.61
C ALA A 50 33.16 -27.24 2.60
N ALA A 51 33.38 -25.98 2.26
CA ALA A 51 34.06 -25.02 3.12
C ALA A 51 33.75 -23.57 2.76
N THR A 52 33.79 -22.71 3.79
CA THR A 52 33.69 -21.25 3.66
C THR A 52 34.88 -20.59 4.31
N GLY A 53 35.49 -19.60 3.62
CA GLY A 53 36.53 -18.76 4.18
C GLY A 53 36.20 -17.27 3.95
N ARG A 54 36.81 -16.41 4.79
CA ARG A 54 36.56 -14.96 4.74
C ARG A 54 37.82 -14.19 5.11
N ALA A 55 38.05 -13.09 4.42
CA ALA A 55 39.09 -12.12 4.77
C ALA A 55 38.56 -10.70 4.52
N THR A 56 39.22 -9.72 5.10
CA THR A 56 38.97 -8.31 4.88
C THR A 56 40.22 -7.66 4.35
N THR A 57 40.07 -6.79 3.33
CA THR A 57 41.23 -6.10 2.76
C THR A 57 41.85 -5.10 3.74
N ALA A 58 43.19 -5.10 3.82
CA ALA A 58 43.98 -4.12 4.55
C ALA A 58 43.97 -2.73 3.87
N ALA A 59 44.66 -1.76 4.45
CA ALA A 59 44.74 -0.39 3.89
C ALA A 59 45.37 -0.33 2.49
N ASP A 60 46.23 -1.29 2.14
CA ASP A 60 46.84 -1.44 0.81
C ASP A 60 45.98 -2.26 -0.18
N GLY A 61 44.74 -2.58 0.21
CA GLY A 61 43.82 -3.38 -0.59
C GLY A 61 44.11 -4.88 -0.59
N ARG A 62 45.13 -5.38 0.08
CA ARG A 62 45.49 -6.81 0.10
C ARG A 62 44.56 -7.61 0.99
N TYR A 63 44.30 -8.87 0.61
CA TYR A 63 43.60 -9.85 1.41
C TYR A 63 44.20 -11.24 1.25
N THR A 64 44.00 -12.09 2.25
CA THR A 64 44.36 -13.52 2.19
C THR A 64 43.31 -14.32 2.95
N ILE A 65 42.65 -15.28 2.30
CA ILE A 65 41.77 -16.28 2.91
C ILE A 65 42.58 -17.54 3.03
N ALA A 66 42.95 -17.86 4.26
CA ALA A 66 43.77 -19.05 4.59
C ALA A 66 42.87 -20.27 4.89
N ASP A 67 43.49 -21.42 5.05
CA ASP A 67 42.88 -22.66 5.54
C ASP A 67 41.67 -23.16 4.73
N LEU A 68 41.70 -22.98 3.42
CA LEU A 68 40.69 -23.46 2.51
C LEU A 68 41.00 -24.90 2.07
N SER A 69 40.01 -25.80 2.16
CA SER A 69 40.11 -27.13 1.58
C SER A 69 40.31 -27.07 0.06
N PRO A 70 41.12 -27.95 -0.54
CA PRO A 70 41.25 -28.01 -1.99
C PRO A 70 39.87 -28.20 -2.66
N GLY A 71 39.57 -27.38 -3.68
CA GLY A 71 38.28 -27.41 -4.32
C GLY A 71 38.02 -26.18 -5.17
N THR A 72 36.84 -26.09 -5.73
CA THR A 72 36.37 -24.95 -6.53
C THR A 72 35.43 -24.06 -5.70
N TYR A 73 35.74 -22.77 -5.67
CA TYR A 73 35.05 -21.78 -4.86
C TYR A 73 34.36 -20.73 -5.72
N SER A 74 33.25 -20.21 -5.22
CA SER A 74 32.73 -18.91 -5.59
C SER A 74 33.29 -17.88 -4.62
N VAL A 75 33.98 -16.87 -5.15
CA VAL A 75 34.55 -15.77 -4.36
C VAL A 75 33.76 -14.51 -4.56
N THR A 76 33.23 -13.96 -3.46
CA THR A 76 32.45 -12.71 -3.47
C THR A 76 33.21 -11.63 -2.71
N ALA A 77 33.46 -10.49 -3.35
CA ALA A 77 33.96 -9.28 -2.70
C ALA A 77 32.82 -8.29 -2.52
N SER A 78 32.62 -7.80 -1.31
CA SER A 78 31.55 -6.85 -0.98
C SER A 78 32.03 -5.78 -0.01
N LEU A 79 31.59 -4.54 -0.27
CA LEU A 79 31.75 -3.39 0.60
C LEU A 79 30.51 -2.50 0.43
N PRO A 80 29.85 -2.02 1.50
CA PRO A 80 28.79 -1.07 1.39
C PRO A 80 29.21 0.18 0.59
N GLY A 81 28.41 0.53 -0.45
CA GLY A 81 28.74 1.61 -1.37
C GLY A 81 29.52 1.19 -2.64
N LEU A 82 29.97 -0.06 -2.72
CA LEU A 82 30.59 -0.62 -3.93
C LEU A 82 29.77 -1.82 -4.43
N ARG A 83 29.78 -2.03 -5.74
CA ARG A 83 29.12 -3.17 -6.39
C ARG A 83 29.83 -4.46 -6.00
N ALA A 84 29.09 -5.38 -5.37
CA ALA A 84 29.64 -6.71 -5.06
C ALA A 84 30.12 -7.41 -6.34
N GLN A 85 31.34 -7.95 -6.28
CA GLN A 85 31.95 -8.70 -7.37
C GLN A 85 31.97 -10.18 -7.03
N VAL A 86 31.49 -11.02 -7.95
CA VAL A 86 31.49 -12.47 -7.80
C VAL A 86 32.40 -13.08 -8.84
N ARG A 87 33.31 -13.97 -8.41
CA ARG A 87 34.17 -14.78 -9.29
C ARG A 87 33.85 -16.25 -9.06
N GLN A 88 33.29 -16.87 -10.06
CA GLN A 88 32.96 -18.30 -10.05
C GLN A 88 34.14 -19.14 -10.45
N ASN A 89 34.17 -20.41 -10.04
CA ASN A 89 35.15 -21.43 -10.45
C ASN A 89 36.60 -21.11 -10.04
N VAL A 90 36.81 -20.46 -8.90
CA VAL A 90 38.15 -20.21 -8.35
C VAL A 90 38.70 -21.52 -7.76
N VAL A 91 39.74 -22.07 -8.34
CA VAL A 91 40.33 -23.36 -7.93
C VAL A 91 41.37 -23.16 -6.85
N VAL A 92 41.15 -23.75 -5.70
CA VAL A 92 42.13 -23.82 -4.59
C VAL A 92 42.81 -25.21 -4.59
N ARG A 93 44.12 -25.22 -4.61
CA ARG A 93 44.95 -26.44 -4.54
C ARG A 93 45.64 -26.54 -3.18
N ALA A 94 45.89 -27.77 -2.74
CA ALA A 94 46.63 -28.02 -1.51
C ALA A 94 48.01 -27.34 -1.52
N ASN A 95 48.38 -26.75 -0.38
CA ASN A 95 49.69 -26.11 -0.14
C ASN A 95 50.06 -25.02 -1.18
N SER A 96 49.09 -24.40 -1.80
CA SER A 96 49.31 -23.32 -2.81
C SER A 96 48.43 -22.10 -2.57
N GLU A 97 48.88 -20.97 -3.05
CA GLU A 97 48.13 -19.74 -3.10
C GLU A 97 47.52 -19.55 -4.49
N THR A 98 46.25 -19.33 -4.53
CA THR A 98 45.52 -18.89 -5.73
C THR A 98 45.42 -17.37 -5.73
N SER A 99 46.11 -16.70 -6.65
CA SER A 99 46.04 -15.25 -6.78
C SER A 99 44.73 -14.81 -7.45
N LEU A 100 44.00 -13.87 -6.84
CA LEU A 100 42.78 -13.34 -7.36
C LEU A 100 42.66 -11.84 -7.05
N ASP A 101 42.99 -11.03 -8.04
CA ASP A 101 42.77 -9.57 -7.98
C ASP A 101 41.34 -9.22 -8.38
N ILE A 102 40.72 -8.30 -7.64
CA ILE A 102 39.33 -7.91 -7.82
C ILE A 102 39.26 -6.39 -8.02
N VAL A 103 38.58 -5.95 -9.08
CA VAL A 103 38.25 -4.53 -9.29
C VAL A 103 36.83 -4.32 -8.84
N MET A 104 36.64 -3.43 -7.84
CA MET A 104 35.34 -3.01 -7.35
C MET A 104 34.92 -1.70 -8.03
N GLN A 105 33.67 -1.61 -8.38
CA GLN A 105 33.11 -0.41 -8.98
C GLN A 105 32.17 0.25 -7.99
N ALA A 106 32.10 1.58 -8.00
CA ALA A 106 31.04 2.29 -7.27
C ALA A 106 29.67 1.76 -7.69
N VAL A 107 28.73 1.73 -6.77
CA VAL A 107 27.33 1.44 -7.12
C VAL A 107 26.88 2.56 -8.04
N GLU A 108 26.89 2.31 -9.34
CA GLU A 108 26.27 3.21 -10.30
C GLU A 108 24.76 3.22 -10.05
N LEU A 109 24.15 4.40 -9.98
CA LEU A 109 22.69 4.57 -9.91
C LEU A 109 21.96 3.92 -11.11
N GLU A 110 22.70 3.58 -12.15
CA GLU A 110 22.23 2.92 -13.38
C GLU A 110 21.85 1.44 -13.22
N ALA A 111 22.31 0.77 -12.19
CA ALA A 111 22.18 -0.69 -12.08
C ALA A 111 20.80 -1.19 -11.62
N VAL A 112 19.82 -0.30 -11.37
CA VAL A 112 18.48 -0.73 -10.99
C VAL A 112 17.77 -1.35 -12.19
N THR A 113 17.69 -2.68 -12.20
CA THR A 113 16.91 -3.44 -13.17
C THR A 113 15.47 -3.54 -12.65
N VAL A 114 14.50 -3.29 -13.52
CA VAL A 114 13.07 -3.36 -13.22
C VAL A 114 12.36 -4.33 -14.16
N THR A 115 11.20 -4.79 -13.74
CA THR A 115 10.36 -5.71 -14.51
C THR A 115 9.02 -5.09 -14.93
N ALA A 116 8.99 -3.77 -15.02
CA ALA A 116 7.81 -2.96 -15.31
C ALA A 116 7.10 -3.25 -16.65
N MET A 117 7.84 -3.80 -17.62
CA MET A 117 7.28 -4.23 -18.92
C MET A 117 7.20 -5.76 -19.03
N LEU A 118 7.04 -6.46 -17.90
CA LEU A 118 7.02 -7.94 -17.78
C LEU A 118 8.28 -8.60 -18.36
N ARG A 119 9.37 -7.87 -18.37
CA ARG A 119 10.73 -8.29 -18.76
C ARG A 119 11.76 -7.45 -18.04
N GLU A 120 12.93 -7.99 -17.80
CA GLU A 120 14.04 -7.29 -17.15
C GLU A 120 14.62 -6.21 -18.06
N GLN A 121 14.69 -4.97 -17.55
CA GLN A 121 15.25 -3.82 -18.25
C GLN A 121 15.88 -2.86 -17.24
N LYS A 122 16.89 -2.10 -17.67
CA LYS A 122 17.39 -1.00 -16.84
C LYS A 122 16.30 0.07 -16.64
N LEU A 123 16.23 0.66 -15.46
CA LEU A 123 15.28 1.72 -15.13
C LEU A 123 15.35 2.89 -16.13
N ALA A 124 16.57 3.23 -16.58
CA ALA A 124 16.80 4.28 -17.57
C ALA A 124 16.17 4.00 -18.95
N ASP A 125 16.05 2.71 -19.33
CA ASP A 125 15.52 2.29 -20.63
C ASP A 125 13.97 2.16 -20.66
N ILE A 126 13.30 2.33 -19.54
CA ILE A 126 11.83 2.27 -19.47
C ILE A 126 11.25 3.55 -20.10
N PRO A 127 10.40 3.45 -21.14
CA PRO A 127 9.93 4.61 -21.91
C PRO A 127 8.73 5.34 -21.29
N PHE A 128 8.58 5.29 -19.96
CA PHE A 128 7.56 6.03 -19.21
C PHE A 128 8.03 6.33 -17.78
N SER A 129 7.23 7.10 -17.04
CA SER A 129 7.55 7.50 -15.67
C SER A 129 7.40 6.31 -14.70
N ILE A 130 8.46 5.98 -14.00
CA ILE A 130 8.54 4.90 -13.01
C ILE A 130 9.50 5.29 -11.89
N ALA A 131 9.15 4.96 -10.65
CA ALA A 131 10.07 4.96 -9.50
C ALA A 131 10.32 3.52 -9.06
N ALA A 132 11.54 3.24 -8.61
CA ALA A 132 11.90 1.91 -8.11
C ALA A 132 12.83 2.01 -6.88
N PRO A 133 12.37 2.64 -5.77
CA PRO A 133 13.18 2.71 -4.55
C PRO A 133 13.46 1.32 -4.02
N THR A 134 14.72 1.09 -3.63
CA THR A 134 15.15 -0.15 -2.96
C THR A 134 14.70 -0.17 -1.51
N GLU A 135 14.65 -1.35 -0.89
CA GLU A 135 14.33 -1.50 0.55
C GLU A 135 15.24 -0.62 1.41
N GLN A 136 16.54 -0.59 1.11
CA GLN A 136 17.49 0.26 1.83
C GLN A 136 17.15 1.75 1.70
N ALA A 137 16.81 2.23 0.51
CA ALA A 137 16.44 3.63 0.29
C ALA A 137 15.14 3.99 1.04
N LEU A 138 14.14 3.12 1.02
CA LEU A 138 12.89 3.29 1.76
C LEU A 138 13.13 3.36 3.27
N ARG A 139 13.90 2.42 3.79
CA ARG A 139 14.26 2.37 5.22
C ARG A 139 15.02 3.61 5.69
N LEU A 140 16.01 4.10 4.91
CA LEU A 140 16.76 5.32 5.26
C LEU A 140 15.83 6.55 5.33
N ARG A 141 14.75 6.54 4.57
CA ARG A 141 13.72 7.60 4.55
C ARG A 141 12.62 7.39 5.60
N GLY A 142 12.66 6.32 6.39
CA GLY A 142 11.64 5.97 7.36
C GLY A 142 10.33 5.49 6.73
N ALA A 143 10.39 4.92 5.53
CA ALA A 143 9.23 4.36 4.83
C ALA A 143 9.12 2.86 5.14
N ASP A 144 8.04 2.46 5.80
CA ASP A 144 7.77 1.09 6.25
C ASP A 144 6.38 0.57 5.87
N ASN A 145 5.55 1.43 5.29
CA ASN A 145 4.19 1.12 4.84
C ASN A 145 3.89 1.84 3.52
N ILE A 146 2.73 1.52 2.90
CA ILE A 146 2.35 2.06 1.59
C ILE A 146 2.17 3.59 1.60
N GLU A 147 1.73 4.18 2.71
CA GLU A 147 1.52 5.63 2.83
C GLU A 147 2.85 6.38 2.84
N THR A 148 3.81 5.88 3.61
CA THR A 148 5.15 6.45 3.68
C THR A 148 5.96 6.19 2.41
N ILE A 149 5.73 5.08 1.69
CA ILE A 149 6.24 4.90 0.33
C ILE A 149 5.68 5.98 -0.59
N ALA A 150 4.35 6.22 -0.55
CA ALA A 150 3.70 7.21 -1.41
C ALA A 150 4.23 8.62 -1.14
N ALA A 151 4.47 8.99 0.11
CA ALA A 151 5.03 10.29 0.47
C ALA A 151 6.46 10.52 -0.09
N ASN A 152 7.17 9.45 -0.46
CA ASN A 152 8.51 9.47 -1.04
C ASN A 152 8.54 9.34 -2.58
N VAL A 153 7.40 9.20 -3.24
CA VAL A 153 7.30 8.98 -4.68
C VAL A 153 6.40 10.03 -5.32
N ALA A 154 6.91 10.79 -6.28
CA ALA A 154 6.15 11.81 -7.00
C ALA A 154 4.89 11.22 -7.68
N GLY A 155 3.78 11.94 -7.62
CA GLY A 155 2.53 11.56 -8.28
C GLY A 155 1.82 10.35 -7.69
N PHE A 156 2.33 9.76 -6.61
CA PHE A 156 1.72 8.65 -5.89
C PHE A 156 1.17 9.15 -4.55
N SER A 157 -0.10 8.99 -4.28
CA SER A 157 -0.73 9.41 -3.03
C SER A 157 -1.56 8.28 -2.44
N VAL A 158 -1.47 8.14 -1.13
CA VAL A 158 -2.28 7.20 -0.35
C VAL A 158 -2.93 7.98 0.78
N GLN A 159 -4.23 7.86 0.91
CA GLN A 159 -4.99 8.43 2.01
C GLN A 159 -5.38 7.32 2.98
N ASN A 160 -4.96 7.45 4.22
CA ASN A 160 -5.36 6.56 5.31
C ASN A 160 -6.84 6.81 5.65
N LEU A 161 -7.61 5.74 5.68
CA LEU A 161 -9.06 5.74 5.97
C LEU A 161 -9.40 4.91 7.22
N GLY A 162 -8.41 4.67 8.07
CA GLY A 162 -8.46 3.84 9.26
C GLY A 162 -7.64 2.57 9.13
N PRO A 163 -7.58 1.74 10.17
CA PRO A 163 -6.75 0.53 10.18
C PRO A 163 -6.98 -0.35 8.97
N GLY A 164 -5.91 -0.66 8.23
CA GLY A 164 -5.91 -1.49 7.03
C GLY A 164 -6.71 -0.96 5.85
N GLN A 165 -7.22 0.27 5.92
CA GLN A 165 -8.05 0.89 4.89
C GLN A 165 -7.33 2.07 4.26
N SER A 166 -7.27 2.09 2.94
CA SER A 166 -6.59 3.14 2.20
C SER A 166 -7.25 3.44 0.86
N GLN A 167 -7.22 4.70 0.45
CA GLN A 167 -7.49 5.11 -0.91
C GLN A 167 -6.16 5.38 -1.60
N VAL A 168 -5.88 4.56 -2.61
CA VAL A 168 -4.65 4.67 -3.41
C VAL A 168 -4.96 5.42 -4.69
N ALA A 169 -4.20 6.48 -4.96
CA ALA A 169 -4.37 7.30 -6.15
C ALA A 169 -3.01 7.60 -6.81
N MET A 170 -3.03 7.78 -8.10
CA MET A 170 -1.83 8.10 -8.86
C MET A 170 -2.13 9.18 -9.90
N ARG A 171 -1.21 10.17 -10.03
CA ARG A 171 -1.37 11.31 -10.95
C ARG A 171 -2.71 12.02 -10.82
N GLY A 172 -3.28 12.01 -9.62
CA GLY A 172 -4.53 12.69 -9.35
C GLY A 172 -5.79 12.03 -9.88
N ALA A 173 -5.73 10.85 -10.46
CA ALA A 173 -6.89 10.02 -10.69
C ALA A 173 -7.34 9.43 -9.34
N SER A 174 -8.47 9.86 -8.85
CA SER A 174 -9.02 9.43 -7.57
C SER A 174 -10.53 9.57 -7.55
N SER A 175 -11.18 8.52 -7.07
CA SER A 175 -12.63 8.49 -6.82
C SER A 175 -13.04 8.99 -5.43
N GLY A 176 -12.06 9.32 -4.60
CA GLY A 176 -12.29 9.56 -3.18
C GLY A 176 -12.44 8.28 -2.36
N GLN A 177 -12.91 8.42 -1.14
CA GLN A 177 -13.07 7.30 -0.23
C GLN A 177 -14.00 6.22 -0.84
N ILE A 178 -13.47 5.02 -1.01
CA ILE A 178 -14.30 3.86 -1.31
C ILE A 178 -15.00 3.45 -0.01
N ALA A 179 -16.31 3.32 -0.06
CA ALA A 179 -17.09 2.91 1.09
C ALA A 179 -16.96 1.40 1.34
N ARG A 180 -16.93 1.01 2.62
CA ARG A 180 -16.85 -0.40 3.02
C ARG A 180 -18.04 -1.21 2.52
N ASP A 181 -19.20 -0.61 2.59
CA ASP A 181 -20.50 -1.14 2.15
C ASP A 181 -20.67 -1.18 0.63
N GLN A 182 -19.64 -0.82 -0.14
CA GLN A 182 -19.64 -0.93 -1.60
C GLN A 182 -18.52 -1.88 -2.09
N PRO A 183 -18.59 -3.19 -1.76
CA PRO A 183 -17.55 -4.14 -2.09
C PRO A 183 -17.37 -4.39 -3.59
N GLY A 184 -18.34 -3.99 -4.42
CA GLY A 184 -18.29 -4.09 -5.87
C GLY A 184 -17.36 -3.10 -6.55
N VAL A 185 -16.92 -2.02 -5.86
CA VAL A 185 -16.00 -1.02 -6.40
C VAL A 185 -14.61 -1.63 -6.60
N LYS A 186 -14.02 -1.43 -7.76
CA LYS A 186 -12.67 -1.93 -8.10
C LYS A 186 -11.62 -0.86 -7.84
N GLU A 187 -10.35 -1.25 -7.82
CA GLU A 187 -9.19 -0.39 -7.63
C GLU A 187 -8.91 0.50 -8.84
N GLN A 188 -8.33 1.68 -8.62
CA GLN A 188 -7.75 2.53 -9.66
C GLN A 188 -6.25 2.30 -9.84
N VAL A 189 -5.58 1.83 -8.79
CA VAL A 189 -4.14 1.52 -8.79
C VAL A 189 -3.96 0.06 -8.38
N GLY A 190 -3.38 -0.74 -9.28
CA GLY A 190 -3.12 -2.15 -9.05
C GLY A 190 -1.95 -2.37 -8.07
N ALA A 191 -2.09 -3.32 -7.16
CA ALA A 191 -1.02 -3.77 -6.29
C ALA A 191 -0.63 -5.22 -6.62
N TYR A 192 0.67 -5.46 -6.70
CA TYR A 192 1.24 -6.78 -7.05
C TYR A 192 2.34 -7.16 -6.07
N LEU A 193 2.40 -8.45 -5.74
CA LEU A 193 3.58 -9.04 -5.11
C LEU A 193 4.29 -9.89 -6.16
N ASP A 194 5.46 -9.41 -6.59
CA ASP A 194 6.15 -9.86 -7.81
C ASP A 194 5.22 -9.78 -9.04
N GLU A 195 4.72 -10.90 -9.53
CA GLU A 195 3.83 -10.97 -10.68
C GLU A 195 2.39 -11.33 -10.32
N SER A 196 2.10 -11.60 -9.03
CA SER A 196 0.78 -11.99 -8.55
C SER A 196 -0.04 -10.77 -8.14
N PRO A 197 -1.25 -10.54 -8.68
CA PRO A 197 -2.11 -9.44 -8.24
C PRO A 197 -2.62 -9.70 -6.83
N VAL A 198 -2.50 -8.69 -5.95
CA VAL A 198 -2.91 -8.75 -4.54
C VAL A 198 -3.86 -7.62 -4.16
N SER A 199 -4.27 -6.80 -5.12
CA SER A 199 -5.19 -5.70 -4.89
C SER A 199 -6.53 -6.19 -4.34
N LEU A 200 -7.07 -5.44 -3.42
CA LEU A 200 -8.46 -5.51 -2.99
C LEU A 200 -8.90 -4.10 -2.64
N SER A 201 -9.90 -3.57 -3.33
CA SER A 201 -10.33 -2.17 -3.15
C SER A 201 -10.65 -1.86 -1.69
N LEU A 202 -10.26 -0.67 -1.23
CA LEU A 202 -10.22 -0.20 0.16
C LEU A 202 -9.15 -0.90 1.02
N PHE A 203 -8.89 -2.19 0.81
CA PHE A 203 -7.98 -3.00 1.60
C PHE A 203 -6.72 -3.36 0.80
N THR A 204 -6.04 -2.36 0.21
CA THR A 204 -4.74 -2.59 -0.43
C THR A 204 -3.76 -3.17 0.59
N PRO A 205 -3.15 -4.35 0.34
CA PRO A 205 -2.31 -4.98 1.35
C PRO A 205 -1.09 -4.10 1.66
N ASP A 206 -0.90 -3.82 2.95
CA ASP A 206 0.31 -3.20 3.45
C ASP A 206 1.32 -4.29 3.84
N LEU A 207 2.14 -4.70 2.87
CA LEU A 207 3.08 -5.80 3.01
C LEU A 207 4.34 -5.36 3.74
N ASP A 208 4.88 -6.23 4.62
CA ASP A 208 6.15 -5.95 5.26
C ASP A 208 7.30 -5.87 4.23
N LEU A 209 8.09 -4.80 4.30
CA LEU A 209 9.15 -4.49 3.35
C LEU A 209 10.48 -5.22 3.61
N PHE A 210 10.59 -5.99 4.70
CA PHE A 210 11.78 -6.76 4.98
C PHE A 210 12.02 -7.81 3.89
N ASP A 211 13.24 -7.85 3.38
CA ASP A 211 13.62 -8.73 2.26
C ASP A 211 12.85 -8.47 0.95
N VAL A 212 12.35 -7.27 0.75
CA VAL A 212 11.90 -6.76 -0.54
C VAL A 212 13.10 -6.17 -1.27
N SER A 213 13.31 -6.53 -2.52
CA SER A 213 14.41 -5.97 -3.33
C SER A 213 14.15 -4.48 -3.63
N ARG A 214 12.93 -4.19 -4.03
CA ARG A 214 12.47 -2.84 -4.39
C ARG A 214 10.94 -2.76 -4.47
N VAL A 215 10.42 -1.54 -4.47
CA VAL A 215 9.02 -1.28 -4.80
C VAL A 215 8.97 -0.52 -6.12
N GLU A 216 8.38 -1.11 -7.16
CA GLU A 216 8.20 -0.46 -8.46
C GLU A 216 6.85 0.28 -8.49
N VAL A 217 6.87 1.59 -8.71
CA VAL A 217 5.69 2.45 -8.84
C VAL A 217 5.61 2.93 -10.29
N LEU A 218 4.73 2.30 -11.07
CA LEU A 218 4.50 2.58 -12.48
C LEU A 218 3.39 3.62 -12.60
N ARG A 219 3.72 4.81 -13.08
CA ARG A 219 2.79 5.94 -13.14
C ARG A 219 2.07 6.02 -14.47
N GLY A 220 0.80 6.42 -14.39
CA GLY A 220 -0.11 6.43 -15.54
C GLY A 220 -0.65 5.03 -15.88
N PRO A 221 -1.63 4.95 -16.80
CA PRO A 221 -2.33 3.72 -17.11
C PRO A 221 -1.42 2.58 -17.53
N GLN A 222 -1.57 1.45 -16.86
CA GLN A 222 -0.87 0.20 -17.14
C GLN A 222 -1.83 -0.91 -17.62
N GLY A 223 -3.05 -0.53 -18.00
CA GLY A 223 -4.13 -1.46 -18.37
C GLY A 223 -3.77 -2.47 -19.46
N THR A 224 -2.84 -2.14 -20.36
CA THR A 224 -2.39 -3.01 -21.45
C THR A 224 -1.69 -4.27 -20.91
N LEU A 225 -0.76 -4.16 -19.98
CA LEU A 225 -0.01 -5.30 -19.44
C LEU A 225 -0.60 -5.84 -18.14
N PHE A 226 -1.06 -4.96 -17.25
CA PHE A 226 -1.53 -5.34 -15.92
C PHE A 226 -3.06 -5.42 -15.80
N GLY A 227 -3.81 -4.91 -16.76
CA GLY A 227 -5.26 -5.08 -16.86
C GLY A 227 -6.08 -4.20 -15.94
N ALA A 228 -7.24 -4.72 -15.53
CA ALA A 228 -8.17 -4.03 -14.64
C ALA A 228 -7.53 -3.72 -13.29
N GLY A 229 -7.91 -2.59 -12.68
CA GLY A 229 -7.29 -2.10 -11.44
C GLY A 229 -5.99 -1.33 -11.65
N SER A 230 -5.44 -1.28 -12.87
CA SER A 230 -4.24 -0.51 -13.21
C SER A 230 -4.57 0.68 -14.12
N GLU A 231 -5.71 1.34 -13.85
CA GLU A 231 -6.19 2.49 -14.62
C GLU A 231 -5.31 3.72 -14.46
N ALA A 232 -4.93 4.03 -13.22
CA ALA A 232 -4.11 5.21 -12.90
C ALA A 232 -2.64 4.86 -12.75
N GLY A 233 -2.32 3.59 -12.46
CA GLY A 233 -0.95 3.10 -12.27
C GLY A 233 -0.90 1.74 -11.59
N THR A 234 0.32 1.31 -11.27
CA THR A 234 0.56 0.02 -10.63
C THR A 234 1.69 0.14 -9.60
N VAL A 235 1.50 -0.48 -8.44
CA VAL A 235 2.53 -0.65 -7.40
C VAL A 235 2.91 -2.13 -7.35
N ARG A 236 4.22 -2.42 -7.38
CA ARG A 236 4.73 -3.80 -7.35
C ARG A 236 5.78 -3.92 -6.27
N TYR A 237 5.57 -4.84 -5.35
CA TYR A 237 6.56 -5.26 -4.35
C TYR A 237 7.37 -6.39 -4.96
N ILE A 238 8.65 -6.17 -5.22
CA ILE A 238 9.55 -7.16 -5.83
C ILE A 238 10.40 -7.77 -4.74
N THR A 239 10.19 -9.06 -4.45
CA THR A 239 10.91 -9.77 -3.38
C THR A 239 12.28 -10.26 -3.85
N ASN A 240 13.20 -10.46 -2.90
CA ASN A 240 14.42 -11.18 -3.19
C ASN A 240 14.10 -12.67 -3.43
N GLN A 241 14.62 -13.19 -4.55
CA GLN A 241 14.39 -14.59 -4.94
C GLN A 241 15.41 -15.52 -4.29
N PRO A 242 15.11 -16.84 -4.14
CA PRO A 242 16.07 -17.81 -3.70
C PRO A 242 17.29 -17.85 -4.64
N GLN A 243 18.50 -17.81 -4.08
CA GLN A 243 19.77 -17.77 -4.81
C GLN A 243 20.46 -19.13 -4.78
N LEU A 244 20.71 -19.69 -5.97
CA LEU A 244 21.44 -20.95 -6.12
C LEU A 244 22.88 -20.82 -5.63
N GLY A 245 23.37 -21.81 -4.87
CA GLY A 245 24.74 -21.86 -4.39
C GLY A 245 25.10 -20.84 -3.31
N VAL A 246 24.16 -20.03 -2.84
CA VAL A 246 24.38 -19.03 -1.79
C VAL A 246 23.74 -19.50 -0.49
N SER A 247 24.51 -19.50 0.62
CA SER A 247 23.98 -19.64 1.97
C SER A 247 24.07 -18.29 2.68
N SER A 248 22.96 -17.79 3.18
CA SER A 248 22.96 -16.56 3.97
C SER A 248 21.88 -16.58 5.03
N THR A 249 22.14 -15.91 6.15
CA THR A 249 21.19 -15.65 7.22
C THR A 249 21.23 -14.17 7.55
N PHE A 250 20.11 -13.52 7.54
CA PHE A 250 20.02 -12.08 7.76
C PHE A 250 18.82 -11.77 8.64
N GLY A 251 18.84 -10.65 9.35
CA GLY A 251 17.75 -10.29 10.24
C GLY A 251 17.80 -8.86 10.73
N GLU A 252 16.73 -8.48 11.42
CA GLU A 252 16.59 -7.19 12.07
C GLU A 252 15.86 -7.38 13.40
N VAL A 253 16.37 -6.71 14.43
CA VAL A 253 15.69 -6.54 15.72
C VAL A 253 15.67 -5.06 16.08
N GLY A 254 14.57 -4.58 16.66
CA GLY A 254 14.44 -3.19 17.02
C GLY A 254 13.36 -2.93 18.07
N GLY A 255 13.44 -1.75 18.64
CA GLY A 255 12.42 -1.22 19.53
C GLY A 255 12.22 0.26 19.26
N HIS A 256 11.02 0.76 19.54
CA HIS A 256 10.71 2.17 19.41
C HIS A 256 9.72 2.62 20.49
N TRP A 257 9.69 3.92 20.72
CA TRP A 257 8.78 4.59 21.64
C TRP A 257 8.04 5.68 20.89
N VAL A 258 6.73 5.61 20.97
CA VAL A 258 5.84 6.63 20.39
C VAL A 258 5.66 7.77 21.41
N GLY A 259 5.76 9.01 20.97
CA GLY A 259 5.60 10.17 21.83
C GLY A 259 4.17 10.27 22.37
N GLY A 260 4.03 10.22 23.71
CA GLY A 260 2.73 10.20 24.38
C GLY A 260 1.96 8.90 24.20
N GLY A 261 2.65 7.80 23.84
CA GLY A 261 2.06 6.48 23.64
C GLY A 261 2.95 5.36 24.15
N SER A 262 2.63 4.13 23.76
CA SER A 262 3.27 2.89 24.20
C SER A 262 4.50 2.51 23.35
N PRO A 263 5.39 1.64 23.87
CA PRO A 263 6.53 1.13 23.11
C PRO A 263 6.10 0.12 22.05
N GLY A 264 6.90 0.01 20.99
CA GLY A 264 6.78 -1.03 19.99
C GLY A 264 8.08 -1.81 19.78
N SER A 265 8.00 -2.92 19.05
CA SER A 265 9.13 -3.82 18.81
C SER A 265 9.09 -4.44 17.42
N THR A 266 10.23 -4.89 16.94
CA THR A 266 10.39 -5.56 15.65
C THR A 266 11.39 -6.70 15.77
N ALA A 267 11.05 -7.86 15.20
CA ALA A 267 11.94 -9.00 15.05
C ALA A 267 11.71 -9.66 13.69
N LYS A 268 12.74 -9.71 12.86
CA LYS A 268 12.69 -10.24 11.49
C LYS A 268 13.91 -11.08 11.20
N ILE A 269 13.71 -12.20 10.49
CA ILE A 269 14.79 -13.12 10.13
C ILE A 269 14.53 -13.69 8.72
N GLY A 270 15.60 -13.89 7.97
CA GLY A 270 15.56 -14.56 6.69
C GLY A 270 16.74 -15.50 6.51
N VAL A 271 16.51 -16.58 5.76
CA VAL A 271 17.52 -17.57 5.39
C VAL A 271 17.41 -17.87 3.91
N ASN A 272 18.54 -17.86 3.22
CA ASN A 272 18.69 -18.45 1.90
C ASN A 272 19.55 -19.71 2.01
N ALA A 273 19.00 -20.86 1.61
CA ALA A 273 19.63 -22.16 1.70
C ALA A 273 19.76 -22.82 0.32
N PRO A 274 20.97 -23.10 -0.19
CA PRO A 274 21.14 -23.90 -1.38
C PRO A 274 20.80 -25.37 -1.09
N LEU A 275 19.97 -25.96 -1.94
CA LEU A 275 19.57 -27.38 -1.87
C LEU A 275 20.20 -28.18 -2.99
N GLY A 276 21.51 -28.01 -3.17
CA GLY A 276 22.29 -28.55 -4.27
C GLY A 276 22.61 -27.50 -5.33
N LYS A 277 22.93 -27.96 -6.57
CA LYS A 277 23.36 -27.07 -7.65
C LYS A 277 22.21 -26.39 -8.39
N THR A 278 21.03 -26.99 -8.34
CA THR A 278 19.87 -26.64 -9.18
C THR A 278 18.65 -26.22 -8.36
N ALA A 279 18.79 -26.12 -7.04
CA ALA A 279 17.72 -25.75 -6.15
C ALA A 279 18.19 -24.84 -5.02
N ALA A 280 17.35 -23.90 -4.59
CA ALA A 280 17.53 -23.08 -3.41
C ALA A 280 16.20 -22.74 -2.77
N ALA A 281 16.18 -22.65 -1.45
CA ALA A 281 15.04 -22.19 -0.67
C ALA A 281 15.35 -20.82 -0.02
N ARG A 282 14.35 -19.94 0.05
CA ARG A 282 14.41 -18.69 0.81
C ARG A 282 13.21 -18.61 1.71
N ILE A 283 13.45 -18.43 3.00
CA ILE A 283 12.40 -18.35 4.01
C ILE A 283 12.63 -17.09 4.84
N VAL A 284 11.58 -16.31 5.03
CA VAL A 284 11.59 -15.05 5.76
C VAL A 284 10.43 -15.04 6.74
N GLY A 285 10.72 -14.75 8.01
CA GLY A 285 9.71 -14.56 9.06
C GLY A 285 9.86 -13.19 9.69
N TYR A 286 8.74 -12.58 10.07
CA TYR A 286 8.72 -11.28 10.72
C TYR A 286 7.58 -11.16 11.72
N SER A 287 7.83 -10.37 12.76
CA SER A 287 6.83 -9.92 13.73
C SER A 287 7.18 -8.50 14.15
N SER A 288 6.21 -7.62 14.13
CA SER A 288 6.34 -6.25 14.61
C SER A 288 5.10 -5.85 15.39
N HIS A 289 5.32 -5.18 16.51
CA HIS A 289 4.33 -4.54 17.36
C HIS A 289 4.52 -3.03 17.25
N THR A 290 3.46 -2.31 16.90
CA THR A 290 3.43 -0.83 16.89
C THR A 290 2.70 -0.37 18.13
N GLY A 291 3.35 0.48 18.93
CA GLY A 291 2.74 1.06 20.13
C GLY A 291 1.56 1.97 19.77
N GLY A 292 0.51 1.94 20.58
CA GLY A 292 -0.63 2.85 20.46
C GLY A 292 -0.27 4.28 20.89
N TRP A 293 -1.13 5.24 20.49
CA TRP A 293 -0.98 6.67 20.83
C TRP A 293 -2.30 7.43 20.87
N MET A 294 -3.42 6.72 20.73
CA MET A 294 -4.75 7.29 20.82
C MET A 294 -5.42 6.83 22.09
N ASP A 295 -6.01 7.76 22.81
CA ASP A 295 -6.78 7.44 24.02
C ASP A 295 -8.27 7.47 23.75
N ALA A 296 -9.00 6.52 24.32
CA ALA A 296 -10.44 6.45 24.24
C ALA A 296 -11.10 6.90 25.53
N VAL A 297 -11.85 7.98 25.45
CA VAL A 297 -12.72 8.43 26.56
C VAL A 297 -14.00 7.62 26.53
N GLN A 298 -14.32 6.96 27.64
CA GLN A 298 -15.50 6.12 27.81
C GLN A 298 -16.70 6.94 28.35
N PRO A 299 -17.95 6.44 28.26
CA PRO A 299 -19.15 7.11 28.79
C PRO A 299 -19.11 7.38 30.28
N ASP A 300 -18.37 6.57 31.04
CA ASP A 300 -18.17 6.77 32.49
C ASP A 300 -16.96 7.67 32.80
N PHE A 301 -16.39 8.32 31.78
CA PHE A 301 -15.25 9.23 31.83
C PHE A 301 -13.89 8.59 32.15
N ARG A 302 -13.82 7.26 32.19
CA ARG A 302 -12.53 6.57 32.19
C ARG A 302 -11.84 6.81 30.84
N VAL A 303 -10.53 6.87 30.88
CA VAL A 303 -9.69 6.94 29.70
C VAL A 303 -8.97 5.61 29.57
N ASN A 304 -9.12 4.98 28.43
CA ASN A 304 -8.32 3.83 28.04
C ASN A 304 -7.20 4.35 27.16
N ASP A 305 -5.97 4.23 27.65
CA ASP A 305 -4.79 4.72 26.97
C ASP A 305 -4.40 3.81 25.80
N ASP A 306 -3.80 4.42 24.77
CA ASP A 306 -3.09 3.72 23.68
C ASP A 306 -3.94 2.71 22.91
N VAL A 307 -5.23 2.96 22.73
CA VAL A 307 -6.21 2.00 22.17
C VAL A 307 -5.94 1.56 20.72
N ASN A 308 -5.03 2.19 20.02
CA ASN A 308 -4.75 1.93 18.60
C ASN A 308 -3.40 1.23 18.36
N SER A 309 -2.93 0.43 19.32
CA SER A 309 -1.79 -0.46 19.10
C SER A 309 -2.06 -1.46 17.98
N GLY A 310 -1.01 -2.07 17.41
CA GLY A 310 -1.19 -3.02 16.34
C GLY A 310 -0.03 -3.99 16.16
N ASP A 311 -0.34 -5.14 15.58
CA ASP A 311 0.61 -6.22 15.31
C ASP A 311 0.62 -6.60 13.83
N ARG A 312 1.81 -6.88 13.31
CA ARG A 312 2.01 -7.48 12.00
C ARG A 312 2.95 -8.66 12.13
N THR A 313 2.46 -9.85 11.78
CA THR A 313 3.24 -11.09 11.81
C THR A 313 3.08 -11.83 10.49
N GLY A 314 4.16 -12.39 9.96
CA GLY A 314 4.06 -13.11 8.70
C GLY A 314 5.28 -13.97 8.38
N VAL A 315 5.09 -14.75 7.32
CA VAL A 315 6.12 -15.61 6.74
C VAL A 315 6.02 -15.61 5.23
N ARG A 316 7.18 -15.60 4.56
CA ARG A 316 7.31 -15.85 3.12
C ARG A 316 8.29 -16.99 2.91
N ALA A 317 7.90 -17.96 2.08
CA ALA A 317 8.76 -19.07 1.70
C ALA A 317 8.68 -19.29 0.19
N ALA A 318 9.84 -19.39 -0.45
CA ALA A 318 9.96 -19.66 -1.88
C ALA A 318 11.00 -20.77 -2.10
N LEU A 319 10.73 -21.61 -3.07
CA LEU A 319 11.66 -22.64 -3.55
C LEU A 319 11.94 -22.40 -5.03
N HIS A 320 13.18 -22.15 -5.39
CA HIS A 320 13.61 -22.01 -6.77
C HIS A 320 14.27 -23.30 -7.24
N LEU A 321 13.78 -23.85 -8.35
CA LEU A 321 14.28 -25.06 -8.99
C LEU A 321 14.67 -24.72 -10.43
N GLU A 322 15.91 -25.00 -10.83
CA GLU A 322 16.45 -24.83 -12.18
C GLU A 322 17.16 -26.12 -12.61
N PRO A 323 16.40 -27.19 -12.94
CA PRO A 323 16.96 -28.47 -13.30
C PRO A 323 17.90 -28.43 -14.51
N ASN A 324 17.71 -27.45 -15.40
CA ASN A 324 18.54 -27.17 -16.55
C ASN A 324 18.37 -25.70 -16.99
N GLU A 325 19.22 -25.21 -17.89
CA GLU A 325 19.25 -23.82 -18.36
C GLU A 325 17.96 -23.38 -19.10
N ARG A 326 17.10 -24.32 -19.47
CA ARG A 326 15.85 -24.04 -20.21
C ARG A 326 14.63 -23.94 -19.32
N PHE A 327 14.63 -24.59 -18.16
CA PHE A 327 13.45 -24.69 -17.32
C PHE A 327 13.73 -24.21 -15.89
N SER A 328 12.91 -23.31 -15.41
CA SER A 328 12.89 -22.91 -14.00
C SER A 328 11.46 -22.87 -13.48
N ILE A 329 11.29 -23.16 -12.18
CA ILE A 329 10.02 -23.09 -11.47
C ILE A 329 10.24 -22.57 -10.05
N THR A 330 9.40 -21.66 -9.64
CA THR A 330 9.45 -21.04 -8.32
C THR A 330 8.07 -21.04 -7.68
N PRO A 331 7.69 -22.09 -6.94
CA PRO A 331 6.55 -22.04 -6.02
C PRO A 331 6.87 -21.15 -4.82
N ARG A 332 5.85 -20.41 -4.36
CA ARG A 332 5.93 -19.52 -3.20
C ARG A 332 4.66 -19.56 -2.38
N ILE A 333 4.80 -19.40 -1.07
CA ILE A 333 3.71 -19.14 -0.13
C ILE A 333 4.02 -17.90 0.70
N VAL A 334 3.01 -17.09 0.94
CA VAL A 334 3.05 -15.91 1.80
C VAL A 334 1.86 -15.96 2.75
N TYR A 335 2.11 -15.76 4.02
CA TYR A 335 1.10 -15.49 5.02
C TYR A 335 1.45 -14.23 5.78
N GLN A 336 0.48 -13.35 5.97
CA GLN A 336 0.58 -12.19 6.84
C GLN A 336 -0.71 -12.00 7.61
N ARG A 337 -0.60 -11.77 8.91
CA ARG A 337 -1.68 -11.29 9.76
C ARG A 337 -1.37 -9.89 10.23
N THR A 338 -2.33 -8.99 10.05
CA THR A 338 -2.29 -7.62 10.56
C THR A 338 -3.45 -7.42 11.51
N GLN A 339 -3.17 -6.85 12.68
CA GLN A 339 -4.15 -6.52 13.70
C GLN A 339 -3.96 -5.08 14.13
N ALA A 340 -5.05 -4.39 14.45
CA ALA A 340 -5.04 -3.13 15.17
C ALA A 340 -6.15 -3.16 16.21
N ASP A 341 -5.91 -2.60 17.39
CA ASP A 341 -6.84 -2.65 18.51
C ASP A 341 -7.88 -1.53 18.46
N GLY A 342 -7.59 -0.47 17.70
CA GLY A 342 -8.48 0.68 17.53
C GLY A 342 -8.07 1.61 16.39
N TRP A 343 -8.70 2.78 16.34
CA TRP A 343 -8.57 3.75 15.27
C TRP A 343 -7.64 4.90 15.63
N ASN A 344 -6.92 5.40 14.64
CA ASN A 344 -6.11 6.62 14.72
C ASN A 344 -6.96 7.88 14.45
N ARG A 345 -8.09 8.05 15.15
CA ARG A 345 -9.07 9.10 14.92
C ARG A 345 -9.15 10.08 16.11
N ILE A 346 -9.15 11.36 15.81
CA ILE A 346 -9.52 12.43 16.74
C ILE A 346 -10.97 12.80 16.46
N ASP A 347 -11.84 12.77 17.47
CA ASP A 347 -13.23 13.18 17.32
C ASP A 347 -13.33 14.71 17.51
N ALA A 348 -13.73 15.43 16.45
CA ALA A 348 -14.03 16.85 16.49
C ALA A 348 -15.47 17.11 16.98
N PHE A 349 -16.42 16.25 16.57
CA PHE A 349 -17.78 16.21 17.04
C PHE A 349 -18.20 14.76 17.21
N ASN A 350 -18.84 14.46 18.34
CA ASN A 350 -19.50 13.18 18.59
C ASN A 350 -20.77 13.46 19.38
N ILE A 351 -21.92 13.00 18.87
CA ILE A 351 -23.21 13.24 19.51
C ILE A 351 -23.28 12.68 20.96
N LEU A 352 -22.51 11.62 21.24
CA LEU A 352 -22.47 11.00 22.56
C LEU A 352 -21.63 11.79 23.56
N ALA A 353 -20.54 12.39 23.12
CA ALA A 353 -19.68 13.26 23.92
C ALA A 353 -20.30 14.62 24.22
N ASN A 354 -21.32 14.95 23.58
CA ASN A 354 -22.19 16.13 23.53
C ASN A 354 -21.87 17.27 24.46
N PRO A 355 -21.16 18.29 24.02
CA PRO A 355 -20.91 19.50 24.78
C PRO A 355 -22.02 20.57 24.60
N TYR A 356 -23.11 20.26 23.85
CA TYR A 356 -24.05 21.24 23.32
C TYR A 356 -25.38 21.34 24.08
N THR A 357 -25.52 20.54 25.14
CA THR A 357 -26.71 20.56 26.00
C THR A 357 -26.34 20.76 27.44
N THR A 358 -27.32 21.17 28.28
CA THR A 358 -27.12 21.39 29.71
C THR A 358 -27.45 20.20 30.58
N THR A 359 -28.10 19.17 30.04
CA THR A 359 -28.56 18.00 30.79
C THR A 359 -27.57 16.84 30.84
N ARG A 360 -26.67 16.77 29.84
CA ARG A 360 -25.60 15.78 29.81
C ARG A 360 -24.31 16.38 30.29
N ARG A 361 -23.56 15.59 31.05
CA ARG A 361 -22.20 15.97 31.41
C ARG A 361 -21.34 16.12 30.12
N LYS A 362 -20.73 17.29 30.01
CA LYS A 362 -19.84 17.60 28.88
C LYS A 362 -18.58 16.74 28.93
N VAL A 363 -18.26 16.08 27.81
CA VAL A 363 -16.96 15.46 27.58
C VAL A 363 -16.12 16.42 26.76
N THR A 364 -14.95 16.79 27.30
CA THR A 364 -13.95 17.56 26.55
C THR A 364 -12.85 16.60 26.15
N LEU A 365 -12.68 16.39 24.82
CA LEU A 365 -11.63 15.56 24.30
C LEU A 365 -10.34 16.37 24.18
N GLY A 366 -9.24 15.74 24.58
CA GLY A 366 -7.89 16.27 24.43
C GLY A 366 -7.34 16.02 23.02
N GLU A 367 -6.10 16.43 22.84
CA GLU A 367 -5.33 16.05 21.66
C GLU A 367 -5.15 14.52 21.61
N ARG A 368 -5.34 13.92 20.43
CA ARG A 368 -5.23 12.46 20.23
C ARG A 368 -6.22 11.65 21.07
N GLN A 369 -7.42 12.17 21.28
CA GLN A 369 -8.49 11.47 21.98
C GLN A 369 -9.71 11.27 21.09
N LEU A 370 -10.37 10.14 21.28
CA LEU A 370 -11.64 9.79 20.66
C LEU A 370 -12.66 9.40 21.77
N PHE A 371 -13.95 9.47 21.44
CA PHE A 371 -15.00 8.99 22.32
C PHE A 371 -15.57 7.70 21.75
N THR A 372 -15.48 6.61 22.52
CA THR A 372 -16.04 5.31 22.11
C THR A 372 -16.54 4.54 23.29
N GLN A 373 -17.59 3.74 23.11
CA GLN A 373 -18.16 2.84 24.12
C GLN A 373 -17.56 1.44 24.05
N ILE A 374 -17.08 1.04 22.87
CA ILE A 374 -16.55 -0.31 22.62
C ILE A 374 -15.18 -0.24 21.98
N ASN A 375 -14.44 -1.34 22.04
CA ASN A 375 -13.21 -1.49 21.27
C ASN A 375 -13.52 -1.60 19.78
N GLU A 376 -12.66 -1.02 18.93
CA GLU A 376 -12.83 -0.97 17.49
C GLU A 376 -11.71 -1.76 16.77
N PRO A 377 -11.57 -3.08 16.98
CA PRO A 377 -10.47 -3.84 16.42
C PRO A 377 -10.59 -4.03 14.90
N TYR A 378 -9.42 -4.17 14.28
CA TYR A 378 -9.23 -4.58 12.91
C TYR A 378 -8.39 -5.86 12.84
N THR A 379 -8.75 -6.80 11.96
CA THR A 379 -7.92 -7.96 11.65
C THR A 379 -7.94 -8.24 10.15
N ASP A 380 -6.79 -8.67 9.61
CA ASP A 380 -6.63 -9.06 8.21
C ASP A 380 -5.68 -10.25 8.12
N ASP A 381 -6.22 -11.41 7.76
CA ASP A 381 -5.45 -12.60 7.43
C ASP A 381 -5.29 -12.67 5.91
N PHE A 382 -4.07 -12.54 5.43
CA PHE A 382 -3.68 -12.60 4.03
C PHE A 382 -2.86 -13.84 3.74
N VAL A 383 -3.29 -14.63 2.76
CA VAL A 383 -2.56 -15.79 2.23
C VAL A 383 -2.42 -15.65 0.72
N LEU A 384 -1.21 -15.84 0.22
CA LEU A 384 -0.93 -15.98 -1.21
C LEU A 384 -0.13 -17.25 -1.44
N GLY A 385 -0.61 -18.11 -2.34
CA GLY A 385 0.17 -19.20 -2.92
C GLY A 385 0.34 -18.95 -4.40
N ASP A 386 1.55 -18.98 -4.93
CA ASP A 386 1.78 -18.86 -6.36
C ASP A 386 2.87 -19.79 -6.88
N VAL A 387 2.81 -20.03 -8.18
CA VAL A 387 3.81 -20.79 -8.93
C VAL A 387 4.13 -20.04 -10.21
N ASN A 388 5.37 -19.63 -10.33
CA ASN A 388 5.93 -19.04 -11.55
C ASN A 388 6.87 -20.07 -12.19
N TRP A 389 6.60 -20.47 -13.43
CA TRP A 389 7.53 -21.29 -14.18
C TRP A 389 7.84 -20.69 -15.56
N ARG A 390 9.04 -20.95 -16.02
CA ARG A 390 9.58 -20.46 -17.29
C ARG A 390 10.22 -21.59 -18.07
N TYR A 391 9.97 -21.58 -19.38
CA TYR A 391 10.60 -22.50 -20.30
C TYR A 391 11.16 -21.76 -21.51
N LYS A 392 12.48 -21.88 -21.73
CA LYS A 392 13.20 -21.23 -22.83
C LYS A 392 13.33 -22.19 -24.00
N PHE A 393 12.92 -21.78 -25.18
CA PHE A 393 13.08 -22.54 -26.41
C PHE A 393 13.56 -21.59 -27.54
N GLY A 394 14.85 -21.74 -27.91
CA GLY A 394 15.52 -20.79 -28.80
C GLY A 394 15.50 -19.38 -28.24
N GLY A 395 15.12 -18.38 -29.04
CA GLY A 395 14.99 -16.97 -28.63
C GLY A 395 13.66 -16.60 -27.96
N THR A 396 12.85 -17.60 -27.59
CA THR A 396 11.50 -17.41 -27.03
C THR A 396 11.43 -17.99 -25.62
N THR A 397 10.70 -17.34 -24.74
CA THR A 397 10.42 -17.82 -23.38
C THR A 397 8.91 -17.91 -23.17
N LEU A 398 8.45 -19.06 -22.74
CA LEU A 398 7.10 -19.27 -22.22
C LEU A 398 7.14 -19.07 -20.70
N THR A 399 6.28 -18.21 -20.18
CA THR A 399 6.11 -17.98 -18.75
C THR A 399 4.67 -18.27 -18.36
N SER A 400 4.47 -18.96 -17.25
CA SER A 400 3.17 -19.19 -16.64
C SER A 400 3.19 -18.76 -15.18
N ILE A 401 2.17 -18.02 -14.77
CA ILE A 401 2.00 -17.57 -13.40
C ILE A 401 0.60 -17.98 -12.97
N THR A 402 0.55 -18.86 -11.99
CA THR A 402 -0.69 -19.28 -11.33
C THR A 402 -0.68 -18.73 -9.93
N SER A 403 -1.72 -18.02 -9.51
CA SER A 403 -1.80 -17.53 -8.12
C SER A 403 -3.18 -17.81 -7.51
N PHE A 404 -3.17 -18.03 -6.20
CA PHE A 404 -4.35 -18.07 -5.35
C PHE A 404 -4.14 -17.15 -4.16
N THR A 405 -5.05 -16.19 -3.98
CA THR A 405 -5.06 -15.28 -2.84
C THR A 405 -6.31 -15.51 -2.01
N HIS A 406 -6.12 -15.66 -0.70
CA HIS A 406 -7.20 -15.70 0.27
C HIS A 406 -7.03 -14.55 1.27
N ARG A 407 -8.13 -13.83 1.56
CA ARG A 407 -8.16 -12.81 2.62
C ARG A 407 -9.39 -12.96 3.47
N ASN A 408 -9.22 -12.75 4.77
CA ASN A 408 -10.29 -12.70 5.75
C ASN A 408 -10.10 -11.45 6.62
N ILE A 409 -10.99 -10.48 6.46
CA ILE A 409 -10.89 -9.15 7.06
C ILE A 409 -12.09 -8.92 7.95
N LEU A 410 -11.86 -8.42 9.16
CA LEU A 410 -12.89 -7.91 10.06
C LEU A 410 -12.52 -6.47 10.47
N VAL A 411 -13.47 -5.57 10.29
CA VAL A 411 -13.41 -4.21 10.82
C VAL A 411 -14.55 -4.06 11.82
N VAL A 412 -14.25 -3.73 13.05
CA VAL A 412 -15.25 -3.37 14.05
C VAL A 412 -15.22 -1.87 14.27
N ARG A 413 -16.43 -1.27 14.34
CA ARG A 413 -16.59 0.15 14.64
C ARG A 413 -17.62 0.36 15.71
N ASP A 414 -17.40 1.37 16.52
CA ASP A 414 -18.43 1.87 17.41
C ASP A 414 -19.47 2.67 16.63
N ALA A 415 -20.62 2.07 16.36
CA ALA A 415 -21.74 2.69 15.70
C ALA A 415 -22.79 3.23 16.69
N THR A 416 -22.47 3.36 17.98
CA THR A 416 -23.42 3.84 18.98
C THR A 416 -23.86 5.28 18.66
N ALA A 417 -22.96 6.14 18.21
CA ALA A 417 -23.31 7.48 17.75
C ALA A 417 -24.25 7.45 16.54
N LEU A 418 -24.00 6.54 15.57
CA LEU A 418 -24.85 6.32 14.40
C LEU A 418 -26.26 5.86 14.82
N THR A 419 -26.33 4.76 15.56
CA THR A 419 -27.63 4.18 15.97
C THR A 419 -28.42 5.15 16.84
N GLY A 420 -27.77 5.80 17.80
CA GLY A 420 -28.38 6.84 18.63
C GLY A 420 -28.90 8.01 17.82
N SER A 421 -28.14 8.49 16.83
CA SER A 421 -28.59 9.61 15.97
C SER A 421 -29.79 9.24 15.09
N VAL A 422 -30.01 7.97 14.79
CA VAL A 422 -31.17 7.45 14.06
C VAL A 422 -32.33 7.24 15.04
N MET A 423 -32.11 6.43 16.04
CA MET A 423 -33.16 5.99 16.97
C MET A 423 -33.73 7.17 17.77
N GLY A 424 -32.86 7.97 18.36
CA GLY A 424 -33.25 9.18 19.06
C GLY A 424 -33.58 10.36 18.15
N GLY A 425 -32.64 10.68 17.20
CA GLY A 425 -32.72 11.87 16.35
C GLY A 425 -33.74 11.82 15.23
N THR A 426 -34.06 10.65 14.71
CA THR A 426 -35.03 10.50 13.60
C THR A 426 -36.31 9.82 14.07
N LEU A 427 -36.22 8.80 14.89
CA LEU A 427 -37.36 7.98 15.31
C LEU A 427 -37.95 8.43 16.65
N GLY A 428 -37.24 9.27 17.42
CA GLY A 428 -37.77 9.91 18.61
C GLY A 428 -37.76 9.09 19.89
N LEU A 429 -36.97 7.99 19.96
CA LEU A 429 -36.73 7.30 21.22
C LEU A 429 -36.00 8.20 22.22
N SER A 430 -36.06 7.88 23.50
CA SER A 430 -35.34 8.62 24.53
C SER A 430 -33.82 8.50 24.38
N ASP A 431 -33.08 9.35 25.12
CA ASP A 431 -31.63 9.32 25.15
C ASP A 431 -31.01 8.06 25.79
N ARG A 432 -31.83 7.21 26.40
CA ARG A 432 -31.41 5.86 26.85
C ARG A 432 -30.86 4.99 25.73
N VAL A 433 -31.23 5.25 24.48
CA VAL A 433 -30.67 4.54 23.31
C VAL A 433 -29.14 4.72 23.21
N TYR A 434 -28.57 5.80 23.74
CA TYR A 434 -27.13 6.03 23.75
C TYR A 434 -26.35 5.19 24.77
N THR A 435 -27.07 4.49 25.67
CA THR A 435 -26.43 3.57 26.62
C THR A 435 -26.27 2.15 26.06
N LEU A 436 -26.78 1.91 24.86
CA LEU A 436 -26.74 0.60 24.21
C LEU A 436 -25.52 0.53 23.28
N ASP A 437 -24.55 -0.31 23.63
CA ASP A 437 -23.40 -0.56 22.78
C ASP A 437 -23.81 -1.10 21.42
N ALA A 438 -23.38 -0.42 20.36
CA ALA A 438 -23.76 -0.76 19.00
C ALA A 438 -22.52 -1.11 18.14
N PRO A 439 -21.94 -2.30 18.28
CA PRO A 439 -20.86 -2.75 17.42
C PRO A 439 -21.37 -2.91 15.99
N LEU A 440 -20.66 -2.29 15.04
CA LEU A 440 -20.81 -2.52 13.62
C LEU A 440 -19.66 -3.40 13.16
N ASN A 441 -19.99 -4.64 12.78
CA ASN A 441 -19.02 -5.59 12.26
C ASN A 441 -19.10 -5.62 10.73
N ASP A 442 -18.02 -5.20 10.08
CA ASP A 442 -17.83 -5.30 8.64
C ASP A 442 -16.90 -6.48 8.35
N SER A 443 -17.42 -7.57 7.79
CA SER A 443 -16.64 -8.74 7.44
C SER A 443 -16.44 -8.85 5.93
N THR A 444 -15.21 -9.13 5.50
CA THR A 444 -14.88 -9.40 4.10
C THR A 444 -14.08 -10.69 3.99
N ARG A 445 -14.55 -11.63 3.18
CA ARG A 445 -13.78 -12.80 2.76
C ARG A 445 -13.59 -12.76 1.24
N SER A 446 -12.36 -12.88 0.78
CA SER A 446 -12.04 -12.85 -0.64
C SER A 446 -11.19 -14.06 -1.01
N ASN A 447 -11.55 -14.71 -2.13
CA ASN A 447 -10.79 -15.78 -2.76
C ASN A 447 -10.59 -15.42 -4.22
N VAL A 448 -9.35 -15.26 -4.63
CA VAL A 448 -9.00 -14.88 -6.01
C VAL A 448 -8.05 -15.91 -6.57
N TRP A 449 -8.43 -16.51 -7.68
CA TRP A 449 -7.56 -17.37 -8.48
C TRP A 449 -7.22 -16.69 -9.81
N THR A 450 -5.94 -16.66 -10.17
CA THR A 450 -5.50 -16.09 -11.45
C THR A 450 -4.56 -17.02 -12.17
N GLN A 451 -4.62 -16.95 -13.51
CA GLN A 451 -3.72 -17.62 -14.42
C GLN A 451 -3.28 -16.65 -15.50
N GLU A 452 -1.99 -16.47 -15.64
CA GLU A 452 -1.38 -15.78 -16.77
C GLU A 452 -0.47 -16.73 -17.53
N LEU A 453 -0.57 -16.71 -18.86
CA LEU A 453 0.34 -17.42 -19.76
C LEU A 453 0.82 -16.43 -20.79
N ARG A 454 2.14 -16.32 -20.97
CA ARG A 454 2.73 -15.41 -21.93
C ARG A 454 3.96 -15.98 -22.63
N LEU A 455 4.10 -15.61 -23.88
CA LEU A 455 5.26 -15.84 -24.72
C LEU A 455 5.99 -14.52 -24.91
N THR A 456 7.30 -14.53 -24.69
CA THR A 456 8.18 -13.38 -24.95
C THR A 456 9.29 -13.79 -25.88
N GLY A 457 9.64 -12.89 -26.80
CA GLY A 457 10.74 -13.13 -27.74
C GLY A 457 11.49 -11.85 -28.05
N ALA A 458 12.74 -12.00 -28.45
CA ALA A 458 13.61 -10.90 -28.83
C ALA A 458 14.46 -11.26 -30.05
N SER A 459 14.60 -10.32 -30.97
CA SER A 459 15.58 -10.30 -32.03
C SER A 459 16.35 -9.00 -31.98
N THR A 460 17.29 -8.80 -32.90
CA THR A 460 18.11 -7.56 -32.95
C THR A 460 17.26 -6.29 -33.00
N LYS A 461 16.14 -6.29 -33.71
CA LYS A 461 15.30 -5.10 -33.90
C LYS A 461 13.92 -5.19 -33.25
N LEU A 462 13.44 -6.38 -32.90
CA LEU A 462 12.09 -6.57 -32.42
C LEU A 462 12.09 -7.31 -31.09
N ARG A 463 11.48 -6.74 -30.08
CA ARG A 463 11.12 -7.40 -28.82
C ARG A 463 9.60 -7.42 -28.71
N TRP A 464 9.04 -8.59 -28.38
CA TRP A 464 7.60 -8.78 -28.34
C TRP A 464 7.18 -9.65 -27.18
N LEU A 465 5.94 -9.49 -26.77
CA LEU A 465 5.24 -10.41 -25.89
C LEU A 465 3.79 -10.54 -26.35
N VAL A 466 3.21 -11.73 -26.12
CA VAL A 466 1.79 -12.00 -26.25
C VAL A 466 1.37 -12.87 -25.08
N GLY A 467 0.16 -12.71 -24.60
CA GLY A 467 -0.32 -13.48 -23.46
C GLY A 467 -1.83 -13.51 -23.32
N GLY A 468 -2.27 -14.42 -22.46
CA GLY A 468 -3.64 -14.55 -22.00
C GLY A 468 -3.70 -14.50 -20.49
N PHE A 469 -4.78 -13.94 -19.97
CA PHE A 469 -5.05 -13.82 -18.54
C PHE A 469 -6.47 -14.28 -18.20
N TYR A 470 -6.59 -14.98 -17.10
CA TYR A 470 -7.86 -15.38 -16.52
C TYR A 470 -7.86 -15.05 -15.04
N ALA A 471 -8.98 -14.55 -14.52
CA ALA A 471 -9.20 -14.36 -13.10
C ALA A 471 -10.61 -14.83 -12.71
N ASN A 472 -10.70 -15.45 -11.54
CA ASN A 472 -11.93 -15.82 -10.87
C ASN A 472 -11.86 -15.31 -9.43
N SER A 473 -12.69 -14.33 -9.09
CA SER A 473 -12.72 -13.69 -7.79
C SER A 473 -14.08 -13.88 -7.15
N LYS A 474 -14.08 -14.44 -5.93
CA LYS A 474 -15.27 -14.54 -5.09
C LYS A 474 -15.06 -13.69 -3.86
N ARG A 475 -15.97 -12.76 -3.60
CA ARG A 475 -15.94 -11.87 -2.43
C ARG A 475 -17.26 -11.96 -1.70
N ASP A 476 -17.19 -12.40 -0.45
CA ASP A 476 -18.28 -12.33 0.51
C ASP A 476 -18.08 -11.09 1.38
N TYR A 477 -19.12 -10.29 1.53
CA TYR A 477 -19.15 -9.14 2.43
C TYR A 477 -20.37 -9.25 3.31
N GLY A 478 -20.27 -8.86 4.57
CA GLY A 478 -21.37 -8.82 5.51
C GLY A 478 -21.23 -7.70 6.51
N GLN A 479 -22.35 -7.07 6.82
CA GLN A 479 -22.44 -6.01 7.82
C GLN A 479 -23.50 -6.34 8.83
N ASN A 480 -23.21 -6.10 10.12
CA ASN A 480 -24.16 -6.36 11.21
C ASN A 480 -24.01 -5.25 12.27
N VAL A 481 -25.14 -4.55 12.55
CA VAL A 481 -25.24 -3.54 13.62
C VAL A 481 -26.24 -4.05 14.64
N ARG A 482 -25.78 -4.38 15.86
CA ARG A 482 -26.62 -5.02 16.88
C ARG A 482 -26.45 -4.35 18.24
N PRO A 483 -27.19 -3.26 18.54
CA PRO A 483 -27.28 -2.73 19.89
C PRO A 483 -28.19 -3.61 20.76
N VAL A 484 -27.59 -4.50 21.55
CA VAL A 484 -28.31 -5.46 22.37
C VAL A 484 -29.22 -4.73 23.36
N GLY A 485 -30.50 -5.12 23.39
CA GLY A 485 -31.55 -4.53 24.26
C GLY A 485 -32.37 -3.43 23.58
N VAL A 486 -32.11 -3.08 22.32
CA VAL A 486 -32.83 -2.01 21.62
C VAL A 486 -34.32 -2.34 21.44
N ASP A 487 -34.66 -3.61 21.18
CA ASP A 487 -36.07 -4.05 21.07
C ASP A 487 -36.81 -3.93 22.38
N SER A 488 -36.15 -4.28 23.49
CA SER A 488 -36.72 -4.13 24.83
C SER A 488 -36.94 -2.67 25.23
N LEU A 489 -36.00 -1.79 24.84
CA LEU A 489 -36.13 -0.35 25.06
C LEU A 489 -37.27 0.24 24.21
N ALA A 490 -37.36 -0.12 22.93
CA ALA A 490 -38.43 0.34 22.05
C ALA A 490 -39.82 -0.10 22.55
N ALA A 491 -39.93 -1.33 23.04
CA ALA A 491 -41.20 -1.84 23.62
C ALA A 491 -41.54 -1.13 24.93
N ALA A 492 -40.56 -0.91 25.82
CA ALA A 492 -40.78 -0.19 27.09
C ALA A 492 -41.24 1.26 26.91
N GLU A 493 -40.80 1.91 25.81
CA GLU A 493 -41.20 3.28 25.47
C GLU A 493 -42.45 3.35 24.59
N GLY A 494 -43.06 2.18 24.29
CA GLY A 494 -44.26 2.12 23.44
C GLY A 494 -44.04 2.49 21.96
N PHE A 495 -42.75 2.52 21.55
CA PHE A 495 -42.37 2.88 20.18
C PHE A 495 -42.71 1.74 19.18
N ALA A 496 -42.37 0.50 19.54
CA ALA A 496 -42.55 -0.68 18.70
C ALA A 496 -42.74 -1.94 19.58
N PRO A 497 -43.36 -3.01 19.09
CA PRO A 497 -43.48 -4.27 19.84
C PRO A 497 -42.14 -4.93 20.01
N GLN A 498 -41.99 -5.76 21.07
CA GLN A 498 -40.81 -6.58 21.28
C GLN A 498 -40.50 -7.40 20.05
N GLY A 499 -39.22 -7.38 19.58
CA GLY A 499 -38.76 -8.10 18.40
C GLY A 499 -39.04 -7.39 17.08
N TRP A 500 -39.42 -6.10 17.09
CA TRP A 500 -39.65 -5.32 15.88
C TRP A 500 -38.40 -5.21 14.94
N SER A 501 -37.19 -5.29 15.50
CA SER A 501 -35.95 -5.30 14.71
C SER A 501 -35.66 -6.63 14.05
N ARG A 502 -36.34 -7.71 14.48
CA ARG A 502 -36.16 -9.03 13.91
C ARG A 502 -36.62 -9.05 12.46
N GLY A 503 -35.69 -9.33 11.59
CA GLY A 503 -35.98 -9.50 10.17
C GLY A 503 -36.44 -10.93 9.82
N ASN A 504 -36.85 -11.13 8.60
CA ASN A 504 -37.29 -12.41 8.04
C ASN A 504 -36.26 -12.99 7.04
N ARG A 505 -35.10 -12.33 6.88
CA ARG A 505 -34.02 -12.71 5.94
C ARG A 505 -32.66 -12.90 6.60
N GLY A 506 -32.61 -12.96 7.93
CA GLY A 506 -31.39 -13.26 8.67
C GLY A 506 -31.06 -12.33 9.83
N ALA A 507 -31.72 -11.17 9.94
CA ALA A 507 -31.55 -10.30 11.09
C ALA A 507 -32.17 -10.95 12.35
N ALA A 508 -31.35 -11.10 13.39
CA ALA A 508 -31.84 -11.56 14.72
C ALA A 508 -32.53 -10.40 15.45
N ILE A 509 -33.06 -10.69 16.64
CA ILE A 509 -33.55 -9.67 17.59
C ILE A 509 -32.39 -8.69 17.91
N ASP A 510 -32.73 -7.42 18.12
CA ASP A 510 -31.80 -6.33 18.36
C ASP A 510 -30.88 -5.96 17.15
N VAL A 511 -31.13 -6.52 15.98
CA VAL A 511 -30.34 -6.18 14.78
C VAL A 511 -30.99 -5.03 14.02
N LEU A 512 -30.35 -3.88 14.02
CA LEU A 512 -30.85 -2.70 13.29
C LEU A 512 -30.51 -2.74 11.81
N PHE A 513 -29.33 -3.28 11.45
CA PHE A 513 -28.92 -3.47 10.07
C PHE A 513 -28.18 -4.78 9.88
N PHE A 514 -28.56 -5.52 8.87
CA PHE A 514 -27.92 -6.75 8.44
C PHE A 514 -27.77 -6.77 6.93
N SER A 515 -26.56 -7.07 6.46
CA SER A 515 -26.34 -7.31 5.05
C SER A 515 -25.45 -8.53 4.82
N LYS A 516 -25.70 -9.22 3.71
CA LYS A 516 -24.84 -10.28 3.18
C LYS A 516 -24.80 -10.16 1.68
N LEU A 517 -23.63 -9.91 1.15
CA LEU A 517 -23.36 -9.75 -0.29
C LEU A 517 -22.37 -10.81 -0.73
N HIS A 518 -22.64 -11.42 -1.87
CA HIS A 518 -21.72 -12.33 -2.54
C HIS A 518 -21.49 -11.82 -3.96
N ASN A 519 -20.25 -11.49 -4.28
CA ASN A 519 -19.82 -11.06 -5.60
C ASN A 519 -18.96 -12.14 -6.23
N HIS A 520 -19.25 -12.52 -7.45
CA HIS A 520 -18.48 -13.47 -8.24
C HIS A 520 -18.08 -12.84 -9.58
N LEU A 521 -16.83 -12.42 -9.68
CA LEU A 521 -16.23 -11.82 -10.86
C LEU A 521 -15.41 -12.86 -11.63
N THR A 522 -15.68 -12.97 -12.93
CA THR A 522 -14.86 -13.73 -13.86
C THR A 522 -14.34 -12.78 -14.93
N GLN A 523 -13.05 -12.83 -15.22
CA GLN A 523 -12.39 -11.99 -16.22
C GLN A 523 -11.51 -12.82 -17.15
N TYR A 524 -11.56 -12.50 -18.43
CA TYR A 524 -10.65 -12.99 -19.47
C TYR A 524 -9.99 -11.83 -20.17
N ALA A 525 -8.73 -12.01 -20.56
CA ALA A 525 -8.05 -11.03 -21.39
C ALA A 525 -7.02 -11.69 -22.30
N ALA A 526 -6.84 -11.09 -23.48
CA ALA A 526 -5.72 -11.36 -24.37
C ALA A 526 -4.95 -10.06 -24.57
N PHE A 527 -3.63 -10.13 -24.51
CA PHE A 527 -2.79 -8.93 -24.61
C PHE A 527 -1.50 -9.20 -25.37
N GLY A 528 -0.92 -8.14 -25.90
CA GLY A 528 0.37 -8.20 -26.56
C GLY A 528 1.01 -6.82 -26.66
N GLU A 529 2.31 -6.82 -26.76
CA GLU A 529 3.12 -5.62 -26.95
C GLU A 529 4.35 -5.93 -27.79
N ALA A 530 4.69 -5.05 -28.70
CA ALA A 530 5.86 -5.14 -29.54
C ALA A 530 6.66 -3.83 -29.50
N THR A 531 7.97 -3.92 -29.30
CA THR A 531 8.92 -2.79 -29.37
C THR A 531 9.83 -3.01 -30.58
N LEU A 532 9.77 -2.09 -31.54
CA LEU A 532 10.62 -2.06 -32.71
C LEU A 532 11.72 -1.02 -32.54
N SER A 533 12.98 -1.42 -32.58
CA SER A 533 14.13 -0.52 -32.71
C SER A 533 14.25 -0.09 -34.18
N VAL A 534 13.71 1.07 -34.50
CA VAL A 534 13.71 1.65 -35.88
C VAL A 534 15.11 2.02 -36.26
N THR A 535 15.85 2.63 -35.33
CA THR A 535 17.29 2.91 -35.42
C THR A 535 17.93 2.56 -34.06
N ASP A 536 19.23 2.69 -33.94
CA ASP A 536 19.96 2.52 -32.67
C ASP A 536 19.52 3.54 -31.60
N ARG A 537 18.90 4.65 -32.01
CA ARG A 537 18.43 5.73 -31.14
C ARG A 537 16.93 5.83 -30.99
N LEU A 538 16.16 5.27 -31.92
CA LEU A 538 14.68 5.39 -31.93
C LEU A 538 14.03 4.04 -31.79
N SER A 539 13.19 3.90 -30.76
CA SER A 539 12.34 2.74 -30.53
C SER A 539 10.87 3.14 -30.47
N LEU A 540 10.02 2.35 -31.12
CA LEU A 540 8.57 2.48 -31.09
C LEU A 540 7.98 1.26 -30.42
N THR A 541 7.04 1.46 -29.49
CA THR A 541 6.32 0.39 -28.83
C THR A 541 4.82 0.55 -29.06
N ALA A 542 4.15 -0.54 -29.45
CA ALA A 542 2.71 -0.61 -29.53
C ALA A 542 2.20 -1.83 -28.76
N GLY A 543 1.20 -1.64 -27.94
CA GLY A 543 0.56 -2.68 -27.15
C GLY A 543 -0.95 -2.56 -27.17
N LEU A 544 -1.62 -3.70 -27.01
CA LEU A 544 -3.07 -3.81 -26.94
C LEU A 544 -3.47 -4.89 -25.96
N ARG A 545 -4.51 -4.66 -25.17
CA ARG A 545 -5.24 -5.66 -24.40
C ARG A 545 -6.70 -5.61 -24.76
N TYR A 546 -7.28 -6.75 -25.06
CA TYR A 546 -8.72 -6.98 -25.05
C TYR A 546 -9.10 -7.59 -23.71
N TYR A 547 -10.17 -7.12 -23.09
CA TYR A 547 -10.71 -7.69 -21.86
C TYR A 547 -12.21 -7.92 -21.98
N ASN A 548 -12.67 -8.93 -21.25
CA ASN A 548 -14.08 -9.20 -21.02
C ASN A 548 -14.26 -9.62 -19.57
N PHE A 549 -15.27 -9.11 -18.90
CA PHE A 549 -15.63 -9.54 -17.55
C PHE A 549 -17.12 -9.73 -17.38
N LYS A 550 -17.45 -10.55 -16.41
CA LYS A 550 -18.80 -10.79 -15.92
C LYS A 550 -18.76 -10.80 -14.41
N GLU A 551 -19.66 -10.07 -13.77
CA GLU A 551 -19.88 -10.11 -12.33
C GLU A 551 -21.33 -10.46 -12.04
N ASP A 552 -21.54 -11.56 -11.29
CA ASP A 552 -22.82 -11.94 -10.72
C ASP A 552 -22.79 -11.56 -9.23
N ARG A 553 -23.87 -10.92 -8.73
CA ARG A 553 -24.01 -10.51 -7.34
C ARG A 553 -25.30 -11.07 -6.75
N THR A 554 -25.25 -11.59 -5.53
CA THR A 554 -26.43 -11.81 -4.69
C THR A 554 -26.33 -10.94 -3.45
N LEU A 555 -27.46 -10.42 -2.98
CA LEU A 555 -27.51 -9.63 -1.78
C LEU A 555 -28.69 -10.01 -0.90
N ILE A 556 -28.52 -9.86 0.40
CA ILE A 556 -29.57 -9.89 1.42
C ILE A 556 -29.40 -8.65 2.26
N PHE A 557 -30.46 -7.87 2.41
CA PHE A 557 -30.57 -6.81 3.40
C PHE A 557 -31.74 -7.10 4.33
N ASP A 558 -31.59 -6.76 5.64
CA ASP A 558 -32.57 -7.04 6.67
C ASP A 558 -32.36 -6.13 7.90
N GLY A 559 -33.27 -6.17 8.86
CA GLY A 559 -33.24 -5.37 10.07
C GLY A 559 -34.04 -4.08 9.98
N ALA A 560 -34.10 -3.33 11.05
CA ALA A 560 -35.00 -2.17 11.19
C ALA A 560 -34.58 -0.98 10.28
N PHE A 561 -33.32 -0.88 9.91
CA PHE A 561 -32.81 0.21 9.07
C PHE A 561 -32.82 -0.11 7.57
N ALA A 562 -33.23 -1.30 7.19
CA ALA A 562 -33.30 -1.73 5.81
C ALA A 562 -34.71 -2.18 5.41
N VAL A 563 -35.01 -2.09 4.13
CA VAL A 563 -36.15 -2.83 3.58
C VAL A 563 -35.70 -4.28 3.37
N PRO A 564 -36.37 -5.28 3.98
CA PRO A 564 -35.99 -6.67 3.81
C PRO A 564 -35.96 -7.08 2.34
N THR A 565 -34.79 -7.29 1.79
CA THR A 565 -34.55 -7.53 0.38
C THR A 565 -33.67 -8.77 0.20
N ALA A 566 -33.99 -9.61 -0.80
CA ALA A 566 -33.07 -10.59 -1.34
C ALA A 566 -33.14 -10.43 -2.86
N ASP A 567 -32.00 -10.10 -3.46
CA ASP A 567 -31.94 -9.76 -4.87
C ASP A 567 -30.66 -10.32 -5.52
N THR A 568 -30.70 -10.39 -6.86
CA THR A 568 -29.56 -10.79 -7.67
C THR A 568 -29.31 -9.73 -8.72
N GLY A 569 -28.07 -9.43 -8.96
CA GLY A 569 -27.64 -8.48 -9.97
C GLY A 569 -26.56 -9.08 -10.86
N ARG A 570 -26.47 -8.56 -12.07
CA ARG A 570 -25.41 -8.93 -13.00
C ARG A 570 -24.93 -7.68 -13.75
N THR A 571 -23.62 -7.62 -13.92
CA THR A 571 -22.99 -6.66 -14.84
C THR A 571 -21.91 -7.34 -15.65
N ASP A 572 -21.76 -6.92 -16.87
CA ASP A 572 -20.72 -7.40 -17.78
C ASP A 572 -20.30 -6.28 -18.73
N ALA A 573 -19.03 -6.28 -19.12
CA ALA A 573 -18.53 -5.40 -20.17
C ALA A 573 -17.29 -5.99 -20.84
N SER A 574 -16.95 -5.43 -21.97
CA SER A 574 -15.72 -5.72 -22.69
C SER A 574 -15.13 -4.44 -23.27
N GLY A 575 -13.83 -4.44 -23.49
CA GLY A 575 -13.15 -3.29 -24.04
C GLY A 575 -11.74 -3.55 -24.46
N VAL A 576 -11.06 -2.46 -24.88
CA VAL A 576 -9.66 -2.49 -25.28
C VAL A 576 -8.84 -1.44 -24.53
N ALA A 577 -7.60 -1.79 -24.20
CA ALA A 577 -6.63 -0.89 -23.58
C ALA A 577 -5.37 -0.81 -24.45
N PRO A 578 -5.30 0.12 -25.41
CA PRO A 578 -4.13 0.36 -26.23
C PRO A 578 -3.08 1.17 -25.50
N ARG A 579 -1.80 0.97 -25.90
CA ARG A 579 -0.64 1.76 -25.49
C ARG A 579 0.30 1.97 -26.64
N PHE A 580 0.78 3.21 -26.80
CA PHE A 580 1.77 3.60 -27.79
C PHE A 580 2.87 4.38 -27.08
N MET A 581 4.13 4.02 -27.34
CA MET A 581 5.27 4.69 -26.75
C MET A 581 6.35 4.93 -27.79
N LEU A 582 7.03 6.07 -27.63
CA LEU A 582 8.21 6.45 -28.40
C LEU A 582 9.35 6.70 -27.42
N SER A 583 10.51 6.15 -27.69
CA SER A 583 11.74 6.42 -26.94
C SER A 583 12.84 6.82 -27.91
N TYR A 584 13.45 7.98 -27.64
CA TYR A 584 14.52 8.54 -28.46
C TYR A 584 15.76 8.83 -27.60
N LYS A 585 16.85 8.12 -27.86
CA LYS A 585 18.16 8.38 -27.25
C LYS A 585 18.79 9.61 -27.90
N ALA A 586 18.59 10.78 -27.31
CA ALA A 586 19.17 12.04 -27.81
C ALA A 586 20.69 12.03 -27.65
N SER A 587 21.19 11.38 -26.59
CA SER A 587 22.61 11.06 -26.39
C SER A 587 22.70 9.78 -25.55
N ASP A 588 23.89 9.31 -25.23
CA ASP A 588 24.11 8.17 -24.34
C ASP A 588 23.62 8.47 -22.91
N ALA A 589 23.56 9.74 -22.54
CA ALA A 589 23.15 10.21 -21.23
C ALA A 589 21.69 10.69 -21.16
N VAL A 590 20.99 10.89 -22.28
CA VAL A 590 19.67 11.50 -22.33
C VAL A 590 18.71 10.70 -23.21
N THR A 591 17.62 10.24 -22.64
CA THR A 591 16.51 9.60 -23.35
C THR A 591 15.25 10.44 -23.22
N LEU A 592 14.62 10.76 -24.35
CA LEU A 592 13.31 11.41 -24.43
C LEU A 592 12.24 10.37 -24.67
N ASN A 593 11.10 10.51 -24.01
CA ASN A 593 9.99 9.58 -24.10
C ASN A 593 8.68 10.31 -24.36
N ALA A 594 7.80 9.66 -25.12
CA ALA A 594 6.41 10.07 -25.25
C ALA A 594 5.52 8.83 -25.20
N GLN A 595 4.35 8.93 -24.55
CA GLN A 595 3.38 7.84 -24.56
C GLN A 595 1.94 8.35 -24.63
N ALA A 596 1.08 7.50 -25.24
CA ALA A 596 -0.36 7.56 -25.10
C ALA A 596 -0.84 6.18 -24.64
N SER A 597 -1.52 6.11 -23.49
CA SER A 597 -1.98 4.84 -22.91
C SER A 597 -3.39 4.97 -22.35
N ARG A 598 -4.19 3.91 -22.49
CA ARG A 598 -5.54 3.82 -21.95
C ARG A 598 -5.59 2.83 -20.80
N GLY A 599 -6.13 3.28 -19.66
CA GLY A 599 -6.51 2.45 -18.54
C GLY A 599 -8.01 2.32 -18.42
N PHE A 600 -8.45 1.40 -17.59
CA PHE A 600 -9.86 1.17 -17.33
C PHE A 600 -10.07 0.59 -15.92
N ARG A 601 -11.26 0.88 -15.36
CA ARG A 601 -11.77 0.30 -14.13
C ARG A 601 -13.17 -0.23 -14.39
N LEU A 602 -13.44 -1.46 -13.91
CA LEU A 602 -14.69 -2.15 -14.20
C LEU A 602 -15.86 -1.49 -13.46
N GLY A 603 -17.04 -1.50 -14.07
CA GLY A 603 -18.29 -1.09 -13.48
C GLY A 603 -18.79 -2.07 -12.40
N GLY A 604 -20.00 -1.81 -11.90
CA GLY A 604 -20.60 -2.63 -10.85
C GLY A 604 -22.07 -2.27 -10.61
N ILE A 605 -22.60 -2.69 -9.45
CA ILE A 605 -23.99 -2.54 -9.07
C ILE A 605 -24.08 -1.95 -7.66
N ASN A 606 -24.80 -0.82 -7.52
CA ASN A 606 -25.07 -0.18 -6.22
C ASN A 606 -25.93 -1.07 -5.32
N ASP A 607 -25.73 -0.92 -4.03
CA ASP A 607 -26.64 -1.46 -3.03
C ASP A 607 -27.94 -0.64 -2.96
N PRO A 608 -29.05 -1.25 -2.54
CA PRO A 608 -30.29 -0.52 -2.29
C PRO A 608 -30.08 0.57 -1.22
N LEU A 609 -30.84 1.63 -1.30
CA LEU A 609 -30.89 2.63 -0.23
C LEU A 609 -31.50 2.05 1.03
N ASN A 610 -31.03 2.49 2.19
CA ASN A 610 -31.68 2.25 3.49
C ASN A 610 -32.95 3.13 3.60
N ALA A 611 -33.96 2.81 2.78
CA ALA A 611 -35.14 3.64 2.57
C ALA A 611 -35.87 4.06 3.87
N PRO A 612 -35.93 3.24 4.95
CA PRO A 612 -36.49 3.68 6.23
C PRO A 612 -35.78 4.87 6.87
N LEU A 613 -34.54 5.15 6.49
CA LEU A 613 -33.73 6.27 7.01
C LEU A 613 -33.72 7.48 6.10
N CYS A 614 -34.25 7.36 4.88
CA CYS A 614 -34.25 8.41 3.88
C CYS A 614 -35.40 9.40 4.11
N THR A 615 -35.18 10.66 3.76
CA THR A 615 -36.29 11.61 3.55
C THR A 615 -36.98 11.35 2.20
N ALA A 616 -38.18 11.85 1.99
CA ALA A 616 -38.85 11.78 0.72
C ALA A 616 -38.01 12.45 -0.41
N GLY A 617 -37.32 13.55 -0.10
CA GLY A 617 -36.41 14.24 -1.01
C GLY A 617 -35.19 13.39 -1.37
N ASP A 618 -34.63 12.68 -0.40
CA ASP A 618 -33.50 11.75 -0.66
C ASP A 618 -33.92 10.61 -1.59
N LEU A 619 -35.10 10.02 -1.33
CA LEU A 619 -35.66 8.94 -2.18
C LEU A 619 -35.92 9.44 -3.61
N ALA A 620 -36.44 10.63 -3.75
CA ALA A 620 -36.67 11.22 -5.08
C ALA A 620 -35.37 11.49 -5.85
N THR A 621 -34.31 11.93 -5.15
CA THR A 621 -33.01 12.26 -5.76
C THR A 621 -32.17 11.02 -6.02
N PHE A 622 -32.03 10.15 -5.04
CA PHE A 622 -31.07 9.05 -5.08
C PHE A 622 -31.67 7.70 -5.48
N GLY A 623 -32.98 7.50 -5.30
CA GLY A 623 -33.66 6.26 -5.68
C GLY A 623 -33.43 5.86 -7.14
N PRO A 624 -33.62 6.76 -8.11
CA PRO A 624 -33.35 6.48 -9.53
C PRO A 624 -31.87 6.20 -9.85
N LEU A 625 -30.95 6.60 -8.96
CA LEU A 625 -29.50 6.48 -9.13
C LEU A 625 -28.92 5.21 -8.50
N ALA A 626 -29.70 4.45 -7.74
CA ALA A 626 -29.29 3.23 -7.04
C ALA A 626 -29.22 1.99 -7.98
N GLY A 627 -28.87 2.18 -9.25
CA GLY A 627 -28.71 1.14 -10.25
C GLY A 627 -27.24 0.71 -10.44
N SER A 628 -26.96 0.12 -11.60
CA SER A 628 -25.58 -0.20 -12.01
C SER A 628 -24.83 1.07 -12.43
N TRP A 629 -23.52 1.03 -12.26
CA TRP A 629 -22.59 2.04 -12.80
C TRP A 629 -21.69 1.43 -13.90
N LYS A 630 -21.23 2.29 -14.81
CA LYS A 630 -20.46 1.92 -15.99
C LYS A 630 -18.97 1.82 -15.69
N ASP A 631 -18.25 1.16 -16.62
CA ASP A 631 -16.77 1.19 -16.64
C ASP A 631 -16.25 2.64 -16.70
N GLU A 632 -15.20 2.90 -15.95
CA GLU A 632 -14.41 4.13 -16.03
C GLU A 632 -13.23 3.91 -16.97
N THR A 633 -12.84 4.95 -17.71
CA THR A 633 -11.66 4.88 -18.59
C THR A 633 -10.85 6.15 -18.51
N ALA A 634 -9.52 5.99 -18.56
CA ALA A 634 -8.58 7.11 -18.56
C ALA A 634 -7.61 7.00 -19.73
N TRP A 635 -7.51 8.07 -20.54
CA TRP A 635 -6.42 8.26 -21.49
C TRP A 635 -5.35 9.15 -20.85
N ASN A 636 -4.11 8.69 -20.89
CA ASN A 636 -2.95 9.45 -20.45
C ASN A 636 -2.02 9.76 -21.63
N TYR A 637 -1.70 11.02 -21.79
CA TYR A 637 -0.68 11.52 -22.73
C TYR A 637 0.47 12.06 -21.89
N GLU A 638 1.67 11.56 -22.14
CA GLU A 638 2.85 11.86 -21.34
C GLU A 638 4.04 12.16 -22.25
N VAL A 639 4.85 13.12 -21.86
CA VAL A 639 6.19 13.36 -22.38
C VAL A 639 7.17 13.42 -21.22
N GLY A 640 8.37 12.89 -21.43
CA GLY A 640 9.36 12.83 -20.36
C GLY A 640 10.79 12.82 -20.89
N ALA A 641 11.72 13.11 -19.99
CA ALA A 641 13.15 13.00 -20.21
C ALA A 641 13.79 12.27 -19.04
N LYS A 642 14.69 11.34 -19.36
CA LYS A 642 15.57 10.67 -18.40
C LYS A 642 16.99 11.02 -18.73
N SER A 643 17.69 11.55 -17.76
CA SER A 643 19.07 11.99 -17.92
C SER A 643 19.95 11.39 -16.86
N GLN A 644 21.16 11.00 -17.25
CA GLN A 644 22.23 10.59 -16.38
C GLN A 644 23.37 11.58 -16.50
N PHE A 645 24.07 11.86 -15.40
CA PHE A 645 25.16 12.82 -15.37
C PHE A 645 26.25 12.38 -14.39
N SER A 646 27.39 13.05 -14.44
CA SER A 646 28.54 12.75 -13.57
C SER A 646 29.02 11.30 -13.65
N GLY A 647 29.07 10.71 -14.87
CA GLY A 647 29.52 9.32 -15.06
C GLY A 647 28.60 8.27 -14.39
N GLY A 648 27.27 8.51 -14.37
CA GLY A 648 26.29 7.62 -13.73
C GLY A 648 26.07 7.87 -12.23
N ARG A 649 26.73 8.89 -11.66
CA ARG A 649 26.57 9.27 -10.24
C ARG A 649 25.34 10.15 -9.99
N GLY A 650 24.62 10.52 -11.03
CA GLY A 650 23.36 11.27 -10.91
C GLY A 650 22.37 10.88 -11.99
N SER A 651 21.09 10.93 -11.63
CA SER A 651 19.97 10.77 -12.57
C SER A 651 18.92 11.83 -12.30
N LEU A 652 18.36 12.38 -13.38
CA LEU A 652 17.23 13.29 -13.36
C LEU A 652 16.15 12.75 -14.30
N ASN A 653 14.97 12.47 -13.75
CA ASN A 653 13.78 12.06 -14.49
C ASN A 653 12.73 13.15 -14.35
N VAL A 654 12.22 13.64 -15.49
CA VAL A 654 11.15 14.64 -15.54
C VAL A 654 10.07 14.12 -16.45
N SER A 655 8.82 14.26 -16.05
CA SER A 655 7.66 13.95 -16.89
C SER A 655 6.57 14.99 -16.73
N ALA A 656 5.84 15.25 -17.81
CA ALA A 656 4.61 16.03 -17.83
C ALA A 656 3.50 15.17 -18.43
N PHE A 657 2.29 15.26 -17.88
CA PHE A 657 1.19 14.42 -18.28
C PHE A 657 -0.15 15.18 -18.36
N TYR A 658 -1.02 14.68 -19.22
CA TYR A 658 -2.41 15.05 -19.33
C TYR A 658 -3.26 13.78 -19.34
N MET A 659 -4.17 13.64 -18.37
CA MET A 659 -5.08 12.52 -18.25
C MET A 659 -6.54 12.97 -18.46
N ASP A 660 -7.24 12.41 -19.45
CA ASP A 660 -8.67 12.56 -19.72
C ASP A 660 -9.42 11.36 -19.15
N ILE A 661 -10.22 11.57 -18.11
CA ILE A 661 -10.95 10.53 -17.40
C ILE A 661 -12.44 10.64 -17.77
N ARG A 662 -13.03 9.54 -18.18
CA ARG A 662 -14.43 9.46 -18.56
C ARG A 662 -15.18 8.48 -17.67
N ASP A 663 -16.40 8.84 -17.35
CA ASP A 663 -17.30 8.07 -16.50
C ASP A 663 -16.67 7.77 -15.13
N LEU A 664 -15.95 8.74 -14.55
CA LEU A 664 -15.28 8.64 -13.26
C LEU A 664 -16.26 8.15 -12.20
N GLN A 665 -15.95 7.02 -11.58
CA GLN A 665 -16.77 6.41 -10.53
C GLN A 665 -16.50 7.14 -9.21
N LEU A 666 -17.45 7.95 -8.76
CA LEU A 666 -17.36 8.71 -7.51
C LEU A 666 -18.26 8.10 -6.45
N THR A 667 -17.73 7.93 -5.25
CA THR A 667 -18.54 7.61 -4.06
C THR A 667 -19.20 8.87 -3.53
N VAL A 668 -20.52 8.82 -3.33
CA VAL A 668 -21.31 9.91 -2.78
C VAL A 668 -22.19 9.43 -1.62
N THR A 669 -22.46 10.31 -0.67
CA THR A 669 -23.41 10.07 0.42
C THR A 669 -24.81 10.34 -0.08
N ALA A 670 -25.73 9.40 0.06
CA ALA A 670 -27.13 9.54 -0.35
C ALA A 670 -27.94 10.27 0.73
N GLY A 671 -27.75 11.57 0.84
CA GLY A 671 -28.50 12.40 1.79
C GLY A 671 -28.42 11.90 3.23
N GLN A 672 -29.58 11.70 3.86
CA GLN A 672 -29.69 11.18 5.22
C GLN A 672 -29.95 9.66 5.30
N CYS A 673 -29.97 8.97 4.17
CA CYS A 673 -30.25 7.54 4.04
C CYS A 673 -29.23 6.62 4.79
N SER A 674 -28.12 7.15 5.29
CA SER A 674 -26.99 6.35 5.80
C SER A 674 -26.48 5.34 4.75
N SER A 675 -26.70 5.64 3.47
CA SER A 675 -26.27 4.84 2.32
C SER A 675 -25.28 5.63 1.48
N ARG A 676 -24.42 4.92 0.77
CA ARG A 676 -23.51 5.48 -0.21
C ARG A 676 -23.78 4.87 -1.58
N LEU A 677 -23.61 5.66 -2.62
CA LEU A 677 -23.79 5.24 -4.01
C LEU A 677 -22.54 5.56 -4.83
N ILE A 678 -22.33 4.78 -5.86
CA ILE A 678 -21.32 5.07 -6.89
C ILE A 678 -22.05 5.69 -8.08
N LEU A 679 -21.61 6.88 -8.47
CA LEU A 679 -22.14 7.60 -9.63
C LEU A 679 -21.01 7.83 -10.64
N ASN A 680 -21.33 7.73 -11.94
CA ASN A 680 -20.38 8.06 -13.00
C ASN A 680 -20.41 9.57 -13.30
N ALA A 681 -19.37 10.31 -12.92
CA ALA A 681 -19.15 11.66 -13.41
C ALA A 681 -18.63 11.60 -14.84
N LYS A 682 -19.32 12.25 -15.79
CA LYS A 682 -19.07 12.10 -17.23
C LYS A 682 -17.64 12.41 -17.64
N LYS A 683 -17.04 13.45 -17.05
CA LYS A 683 -15.69 13.88 -17.44
C LYS A 683 -14.92 14.51 -16.29
N ALA A 684 -13.68 14.06 -16.14
CA ALA A 684 -12.70 14.66 -15.25
C ALA A 684 -11.34 14.75 -15.98
N ARG A 685 -10.45 15.56 -15.47
CA ARG A 685 -9.07 15.61 -15.98
C ARG A 685 -8.06 15.70 -14.85
N SER A 686 -6.85 15.24 -15.12
CA SER A 686 -5.66 15.50 -14.32
C SER A 686 -4.53 15.97 -15.23
N VAL A 687 -3.86 17.05 -14.83
CA VAL A 687 -2.71 17.63 -15.52
C VAL A 687 -1.62 17.88 -14.50
N GLY A 688 -0.39 17.47 -14.81
CA GLY A 688 0.68 17.62 -13.86
C GLY A 688 2.06 17.41 -14.43
N ALA A 689 3.05 17.55 -13.53
CA ALA A 689 4.45 17.26 -13.82
C ALA A 689 5.09 16.59 -12.60
N GLU A 690 6.07 15.75 -12.86
CA GLU A 690 6.82 14.97 -11.88
C GLU A 690 8.31 15.15 -12.11
N VAL A 691 9.07 15.25 -11.03
CA VAL A 691 10.54 15.35 -11.06
C VAL A 691 11.11 14.38 -10.05
N GLU A 692 12.11 13.60 -10.46
CA GLU A 692 12.91 12.75 -9.57
C GLU A 692 14.38 12.98 -9.87
N LEU A 693 15.10 13.37 -8.84
CA LEU A 693 16.55 13.57 -8.86
C LEU A 693 17.18 12.62 -7.86
N THR A 694 18.19 11.88 -8.29
CA THR A 694 19.10 11.18 -7.40
C THR A 694 20.52 11.55 -7.77
N ALA A 695 21.38 11.79 -6.80
CA ALA A 695 22.76 12.15 -7.04
C ALA A 695 23.65 11.71 -5.87
N SER A 696 24.81 11.15 -6.22
CA SER A 696 25.91 10.85 -5.28
C SER A 696 27.15 11.62 -5.73
N PRO A 697 27.21 12.96 -5.45
CA PRO A 697 28.28 13.83 -5.96
C PRO A 697 29.70 13.36 -5.56
N ASN A 698 29.80 12.68 -4.44
CA ASN A 698 31.01 12.03 -3.93
C ASN A 698 30.65 10.78 -3.13
N ASP A 699 31.63 10.04 -2.61
CA ASP A 699 31.42 8.79 -1.90
C ASP A 699 30.81 8.94 -0.50
N HIS A 700 30.63 10.17 -0.06
CA HIS A 700 30.10 10.51 1.25
C HIS A 700 28.65 10.99 1.22
N LEU A 701 28.18 11.53 0.08
CA LEU A 701 26.95 12.27 0.02
C LEU A 701 25.96 11.66 -0.99
N ASP A 702 24.80 11.25 -0.53
CA ASP A 702 23.67 10.83 -1.34
C ASP A 702 22.51 11.82 -1.18
N LEU A 703 21.99 12.31 -2.28
CA LEU A 703 20.83 13.20 -2.37
C LEU A 703 19.74 12.54 -3.19
N SER A 704 18.50 12.64 -2.73
CA SER A 704 17.33 12.32 -3.54
C SER A 704 16.23 13.34 -3.35
N VAL A 705 15.59 13.75 -4.45
CA VAL A 705 14.43 14.63 -4.45
C VAL A 705 13.35 14.01 -5.32
N SER A 706 12.12 13.98 -4.83
CA SER A 706 10.94 13.55 -5.56
C SER A 706 9.85 14.60 -5.37
N ALA A 707 9.31 15.16 -6.45
CA ALA A 707 8.28 16.18 -6.38
C ALA A 707 7.27 16.04 -7.51
N GLY A 708 5.99 16.29 -7.20
CA GLY A 708 4.89 16.25 -8.16
C GLY A 708 3.91 17.39 -7.96
N VAL A 709 3.52 18.02 -9.05
CA VAL A 709 2.41 18.98 -9.10
C VAL A 709 1.26 18.36 -9.87
N ASN A 710 0.04 18.62 -9.40
CA ASN A 710 -1.15 18.01 -9.97
C ASN A 710 -2.36 18.97 -9.89
N ASN A 711 -3.06 19.12 -11.01
CA ASN A 711 -4.32 19.85 -11.10
C ASN A 711 -5.40 18.92 -11.65
N SER A 712 -6.04 18.17 -10.74
CA SER A 712 -7.12 17.24 -11.06
C SER A 712 -8.47 17.82 -10.64
N LYS A 713 -9.44 17.78 -11.57
CA LYS A 713 -10.77 18.36 -11.34
C LYS A 713 -11.86 17.75 -12.22
N LEU A 714 -13.10 17.86 -11.75
CA LEU A 714 -14.28 17.59 -12.56
C LEU A 714 -14.44 18.64 -13.68
N LEU A 715 -14.89 18.19 -14.85
CA LEU A 715 -15.21 19.02 -16.00
C LEU A 715 -16.72 19.06 -16.30
N THR A 716 -17.53 18.39 -15.50
CA THR A 716 -18.99 18.34 -15.65
C THR A 716 -19.66 18.34 -14.29
N THR A 717 -20.83 18.99 -14.22
CA THR A 717 -21.71 18.94 -13.04
C THR A 717 -22.70 17.79 -13.21
N PHE A 718 -22.89 16.99 -12.16
CA PHE A 718 -23.93 15.97 -12.12
C PHE A 718 -25.22 16.57 -11.53
N ARG A 719 -26.35 16.47 -12.28
CA ARG A 719 -27.64 17.03 -11.89
C ARG A 719 -28.70 15.94 -11.89
N ASP A 720 -29.66 16.09 -10.97
CA ASP A 720 -30.89 15.30 -10.98
C ASP A 720 -31.83 15.73 -12.08
N THR A 721 -33.00 15.07 -12.20
CA THR A 721 -34.04 15.39 -13.20
C THR A 721 -34.67 16.77 -13.01
N ALA A 722 -34.59 17.33 -11.80
CA ALA A 722 -35.04 18.67 -11.46
C ALA A 722 -33.99 19.77 -11.72
N GLY A 723 -32.77 19.37 -12.14
CA GLY A 723 -31.67 20.29 -12.41
C GLY A 723 -30.80 20.65 -11.22
N ASN A 724 -31.04 20.06 -10.03
CA ASN A 724 -30.24 20.31 -8.84
C ASN A 724 -28.90 19.59 -8.91
N VAL A 725 -27.84 20.16 -8.30
CA VAL A 725 -26.53 19.50 -8.18
C VAL A 725 -26.66 18.37 -7.18
N VAL A 726 -26.33 17.16 -7.61
CA VAL A 726 -26.39 15.98 -6.75
C VAL A 726 -25.07 15.81 -6.00
N ALA A 727 -25.16 15.64 -4.68
CA ALA A 727 -24.05 15.31 -3.79
C ALA A 727 -22.80 16.17 -4.02
N GLY A 728 -22.96 17.46 -4.34
CA GLY A 728 -21.84 18.38 -4.55
C GLY A 728 -20.95 18.06 -5.76
N ILE A 729 -21.35 17.18 -6.68
CA ILE A 729 -20.59 16.88 -7.90
C ILE A 729 -20.72 18.05 -8.88
N ALA A 730 -19.85 19.04 -8.74
CA ALA A 730 -19.87 20.25 -9.53
C ALA A 730 -18.59 20.41 -10.39
N GLU A 731 -18.75 20.98 -11.56
CA GLU A 731 -17.62 21.37 -12.40
C GLU A 731 -16.66 22.29 -11.64
N GLY A 732 -15.36 22.03 -11.80
CA GLY A 732 -14.28 22.75 -11.10
C GLY A 732 -13.87 22.14 -9.77
N ASN A 733 -14.68 21.25 -9.15
CA ASN A 733 -14.29 20.56 -7.92
C ASN A 733 -13.04 19.72 -8.16
N ARG A 734 -12.10 19.78 -7.19
CA ARG A 734 -10.88 18.97 -7.18
C ARG A 734 -11.25 17.51 -6.98
N LEU A 735 -10.52 16.59 -7.63
CA LEU A 735 -10.65 15.18 -7.30
C LEU A 735 -10.15 14.95 -5.86
N PRO A 736 -10.88 14.14 -5.08
CA PRO A 736 -10.60 13.95 -3.66
C PRO A 736 -9.34 13.11 -3.44
N SER A 737 -8.80 13.12 -2.23
CA SER A 737 -7.61 12.38 -1.77
C SER A 737 -6.30 12.79 -2.43
N VAL A 738 -6.28 13.84 -3.25
CA VAL A 738 -5.14 14.24 -4.07
C VAL A 738 -4.65 15.64 -3.67
N PRO A 739 -3.37 15.78 -3.24
CA PRO A 739 -2.76 17.08 -3.02
C PRO A 739 -2.40 17.75 -4.37
N LYS A 740 -2.43 19.08 -4.43
CA LYS A 740 -1.95 19.83 -5.61
C LYS A 740 -0.45 19.75 -5.77
N PHE A 741 0.27 19.66 -4.67
CA PHE A 741 1.72 19.50 -4.62
C PHE A 741 2.08 18.50 -3.53
N GLN A 742 3.05 17.65 -3.84
CA GLN A 742 3.62 16.68 -2.92
C GLN A 742 5.09 16.51 -3.27
N GLY A 743 5.95 16.36 -2.26
CA GLY A 743 7.35 16.13 -2.50
C GLY A 743 8.10 15.62 -1.28
N SER A 744 9.25 15.02 -1.54
CA SER A 744 10.22 14.61 -0.52
C SER A 744 11.64 14.94 -0.95
N ALA A 745 12.47 15.24 0.03
CA ALA A 745 13.91 15.39 -0.15
C ALA A 745 14.61 14.59 0.94
N ALA A 746 15.58 13.77 0.55
CA ALA A 746 16.40 13.01 1.49
C ALA A 746 17.88 13.26 1.22
N LEU A 747 18.64 13.43 2.29
CA LEU A 747 20.08 13.60 2.29
C LEU A 747 20.70 12.58 3.22
N THR A 748 21.70 11.83 2.73
CA THR A 748 22.50 10.93 3.56
C THR A 748 23.97 11.29 3.42
N TYR A 749 24.65 11.50 4.55
CA TYR A 749 26.09 11.71 4.62
C TYR A 749 26.73 10.56 5.37
N GLY A 750 27.68 9.89 4.73
CA GLY A 750 28.38 8.73 5.28
C GLY A 750 29.89 8.92 5.28
N TRP A 751 30.55 8.41 6.33
CA TRP A 751 32.01 8.47 6.45
C TRP A 751 32.58 7.20 7.09
N THR A 752 33.82 6.89 6.77
CA THR A 752 34.55 5.76 7.36
C THR A 752 35.06 6.16 8.73
N VAL A 753 34.76 5.37 9.77
CA VAL A 753 35.19 5.57 11.17
C VAL A 753 36.46 4.75 11.43
N SER A 754 36.49 3.52 10.94
CA SER A 754 37.62 2.63 11.02
C SER A 754 37.59 1.62 9.87
N SER A 755 38.65 0.83 9.67
CA SER A 755 38.64 -0.22 8.65
C SER A 755 37.44 -1.16 8.86
N GLY A 756 36.56 -1.23 7.85
CA GLY A 756 35.35 -2.05 7.84
C GLY A 756 34.18 -1.47 8.62
N SER A 757 34.24 -0.21 9.10
CA SER A 757 33.11 0.46 9.77
C SER A 757 32.77 1.79 9.09
N ARG A 758 31.52 2.01 8.72
CA ARG A 758 31.00 3.25 8.13
C ARG A 758 29.88 3.80 9.00
N ALA A 759 30.00 5.05 9.40
CA ALA A 759 28.91 5.79 10.03
C ALA A 759 28.13 6.61 8.98
N PHE A 760 26.88 6.91 9.27
CA PHE A 760 26.04 7.77 8.43
C PHE A 760 25.06 8.59 9.28
N VAL A 761 24.67 9.73 8.72
CA VAL A 761 23.51 10.50 9.14
C VAL A 761 22.60 10.71 7.93
N SER A 762 21.31 10.52 8.12
CA SER A 762 20.29 10.71 7.07
C SER A 762 19.18 11.59 7.59
N GLY A 763 18.71 12.51 6.76
CA GLY A 763 17.54 13.34 7.02
C GLY A 763 16.59 13.30 5.83
N THR A 764 15.29 13.20 6.09
CA THR A 764 14.24 13.24 5.07
C THR A 764 13.18 14.26 5.46
N VAL A 765 12.78 15.08 4.51
CA VAL A 765 11.65 16.00 4.63
C VAL A 765 10.60 15.57 3.62
N GLN A 766 9.36 15.43 4.06
CA GLN A 766 8.20 15.11 3.23
C GLN A 766 7.19 16.24 3.36
N TYR A 767 6.58 16.66 2.26
CA TYR A 767 5.50 17.63 2.21
C TYR A 767 4.32 17.09 1.44
N VAL A 768 3.13 17.16 2.02
CA VAL A 768 1.86 16.79 1.39
C VAL A 768 0.92 17.98 1.44
N GLY A 769 0.49 18.45 0.27
CA GLY A 769 -0.40 19.60 0.14
C GLY A 769 -1.83 19.33 0.62
N SER A 770 -2.62 20.38 0.74
CA SER A 770 -4.03 20.29 1.18
C SER A 770 -4.88 19.47 0.21
N ARG A 771 -5.86 18.71 0.77
CA ARG A 771 -6.75 17.83 0.02
C ARG A 771 -8.12 17.73 0.66
N TYR A 772 -9.08 17.15 -0.06
CA TYR A 772 -10.41 16.77 0.46
C TYR A 772 -10.53 15.25 0.51
N THR A 773 -11.34 14.71 1.40
CA THR A 773 -11.58 13.26 1.50
C THR A 773 -12.62 12.79 0.48
N LEU A 774 -13.72 13.52 0.34
CA LEU A 774 -14.80 13.22 -0.59
C LEU A 774 -15.05 14.39 -1.55
N ILE A 775 -15.77 14.10 -2.64
CA ILE A 775 -16.14 15.13 -3.62
C ILE A 775 -17.13 16.12 -3.03
N ASP A 776 -18.05 15.65 -2.19
CA ASP A 776 -19.08 16.43 -1.53
C ASP A 776 -18.55 17.25 -0.34
N ASP A 777 -17.27 17.13 0.02
CA ASP A 777 -16.60 18.01 0.98
C ASP A 777 -16.33 19.42 0.42
N GLN A 778 -16.58 19.65 -0.86
CA GLN A 778 -16.33 20.92 -1.57
C GLN A 778 -17.64 21.63 -1.94
N GLY A 779 -17.55 22.90 -2.23
CA GLY A 779 -18.67 23.66 -2.81
C GLY A 779 -19.69 24.18 -1.83
N GLY A 780 -19.31 24.34 -0.58
CA GLY A 780 -20.09 25.08 0.40
C GLY A 780 -21.35 24.36 0.83
N GLY A 781 -21.19 23.29 1.55
CA GLY A 781 -22.36 22.69 2.11
C GLY A 781 -22.21 21.28 2.59
N VAL A 782 -21.13 20.97 3.26
CA VAL A 782 -21.14 19.80 4.12
C VAL A 782 -22.05 20.10 5.30
N GLY A 783 -23.31 19.68 5.18
CA GLY A 783 -24.40 20.03 6.09
C GLY A 783 -25.28 21.18 5.55
N PRO A 784 -26.61 20.97 5.51
CA PRO A 784 -27.57 21.94 4.91
C PRO A 784 -27.55 23.32 5.57
N ALA A 785 -27.21 23.41 6.87
CA ALA A 785 -27.14 24.68 7.60
C ALA A 785 -25.97 25.60 7.16
N CYS A 786 -25.02 25.10 6.39
CA CYS A 786 -23.87 25.83 5.90
C CYS A 786 -23.75 25.85 4.38
N ALA A 787 -24.84 25.64 3.68
CA ALA A 787 -24.89 25.71 2.22
C ALA A 787 -24.27 27.02 1.71
N GLY A 788 -23.34 26.95 0.76
CA GLY A 788 -22.63 28.09 0.20
C GLY A 788 -21.40 28.58 1.00
N GLN A 789 -21.09 27.98 2.17
CA GLN A 789 -19.93 28.35 2.99
C GLN A 789 -18.71 27.46 2.68
N LYS A 790 -17.51 27.89 3.08
CA LYS A 790 -16.26 27.11 2.93
C LYS A 790 -16.00 26.13 4.06
N PHE A 791 -16.87 26.06 5.06
CA PHE A 791 -16.79 25.18 6.21
C PHE A 791 -17.96 24.19 6.23
N GLY A 792 -17.77 23.03 6.87
CA GLY A 792 -18.83 22.08 7.16
C GLY A 792 -19.57 22.43 8.45
N CYS A 793 -20.81 21.98 8.58
CA CYS A 793 -21.64 22.19 9.76
C CYS A 793 -22.39 20.95 10.20
N VAL A 794 -22.59 20.86 11.51
CA VAL A 794 -23.63 20.07 12.15
C VAL A 794 -24.69 21.04 12.71
N ASP A 795 -25.89 20.93 12.24
CA ASP A 795 -27.03 21.69 12.80
C ASP A 795 -27.56 20.97 14.03
N ILE A 796 -27.17 21.45 15.22
CA ILE A 796 -27.59 20.89 16.52
C ILE A 796 -29.09 21.08 16.73
N ASN A 797 -29.70 22.15 16.20
CA ASN A 797 -31.13 22.37 16.30
C ASN A 797 -31.98 21.31 15.55
N SER A 798 -31.35 20.60 14.58
CA SER A 798 -32.02 19.52 13.86
C SER A 798 -32.21 18.22 14.66
N PHE A 799 -31.61 18.14 15.85
CA PHE A 799 -31.82 17.03 16.78
C PHE A 799 -33.00 17.33 17.70
N GLY A 800 -33.88 16.36 17.89
CA GLY A 800 -34.99 16.51 18.83
C GLY A 800 -34.49 16.69 20.27
N ALA A 801 -35.20 17.49 21.09
CA ALA A 801 -34.82 17.75 22.49
C ALA A 801 -34.63 16.48 23.32
N ASN A 802 -35.43 15.44 23.05
CA ASN A 802 -35.31 14.13 23.72
C ASN A 802 -34.07 13.32 23.31
N THR A 803 -33.45 13.66 22.16
CA THR A 803 -32.33 12.93 21.59
C THR A 803 -31.01 13.32 22.22
N ILE A 804 -30.84 14.57 22.53
CA ILE A 804 -29.54 15.12 22.97
C ILE A 804 -29.58 15.68 24.37
N GLY A 805 -30.76 15.65 25.05
CA GLY A 805 -31.03 16.37 26.31
C GLY A 805 -31.10 17.88 26.06
N GLY A 806 -32.13 18.54 26.51
CA GLY A 806 -32.26 19.99 26.34
C GLY A 806 -31.71 20.79 27.50
N PRO A 807 -31.75 22.10 27.57
CA PRO A 807 -31.72 23.04 26.47
C PRO A 807 -30.34 23.10 25.80
N LEU A 808 -30.32 23.53 24.55
CA LEU A 808 -29.09 23.62 23.73
C LEU A 808 -28.22 24.80 24.21
N THR A 809 -26.92 24.57 24.26
CA THR A 809 -25.91 25.62 24.54
C THR A 809 -25.32 26.21 23.25
N GLN A 810 -25.51 25.56 22.11
CA GLN A 810 -25.02 25.98 20.80
C GLN A 810 -25.93 25.38 19.71
N GLY A 811 -26.25 26.19 18.67
CA GLY A 811 -27.11 25.75 17.57
C GLY A 811 -26.37 25.10 16.41
N ILE A 812 -25.11 25.47 16.15
CA ILE A 812 -24.34 25.01 15.00
C ILE A 812 -22.91 24.72 15.41
N PHE A 813 -22.43 23.51 15.12
CA PHE A 813 -21.00 23.13 15.17
C PHE A 813 -20.39 23.28 13.79
N ARG A 814 -19.21 23.87 13.70
CA ARG A 814 -18.46 24.11 12.45
C ARG A 814 -17.15 23.33 12.44
N PHE A 815 -16.80 22.80 11.27
CA PHE A 815 -15.54 22.10 11.05
C PHE A 815 -14.95 22.41 9.67
N ASN A 816 -13.66 22.12 9.46
CA ASN A 816 -13.00 22.35 8.18
C ASN A 816 -12.93 21.04 7.38
N PRO A 817 -13.65 20.91 6.24
CA PRO A 817 -13.56 19.74 5.39
C PRO A 817 -12.27 19.69 4.54
N LEU A 818 -11.58 20.83 4.36
CA LEU A 818 -10.28 20.87 3.70
C LEU A 818 -9.20 20.44 4.70
N LEU A 819 -8.61 19.27 4.44
CA LEU A 819 -7.45 18.79 5.19
C LEU A 819 -6.26 19.71 4.90
N PRO A 820 -5.61 20.29 5.92
CA PRO A 820 -4.46 21.17 5.75
C PRO A 820 -3.26 20.44 5.15
N ALA A 821 -2.32 21.20 4.59
CA ALA A 821 -1.02 20.68 4.22
C ALA A 821 -0.19 20.41 5.47
N TYR A 822 0.73 19.44 5.39
CA TYR A 822 1.64 19.09 6.46
C TYR A 822 3.04 18.72 5.95
N SER A 823 4.01 18.76 6.87
CA SER A 823 5.39 18.33 6.61
C SER A 823 5.85 17.36 7.68
N LEU A 824 6.49 16.27 7.29
CA LEU A 824 7.12 15.31 8.21
C LEU A 824 8.63 15.36 8.02
N VAL A 825 9.36 15.32 9.14
CA VAL A 825 10.82 15.25 9.15
C VAL A 825 11.25 13.98 9.84
N ASN A 826 12.08 13.18 9.16
CA ASN A 826 12.65 11.95 9.70
C ASN A 826 14.17 12.07 9.72
N LEU A 827 14.78 11.64 10.81
CA LEU A 827 16.22 11.65 11.03
C LEU A 827 16.71 10.25 11.37
N ARG A 828 17.88 9.88 10.90
CA ARG A 828 18.50 8.60 11.23
C ARG A 828 20.01 8.74 11.33
N VAL A 829 20.60 8.13 12.35
CA VAL A 829 22.05 8.01 12.53
C VAL A 829 22.38 6.52 12.66
N GLY A 830 23.45 6.07 12.06
CA GLY A 830 23.81 4.67 12.15
C GLY A 830 25.29 4.38 11.94
N LEU A 831 25.65 3.18 12.35
CA LEU A 831 26.96 2.58 12.14
C LEU A 831 26.75 1.22 11.46
N THR A 832 27.43 1.00 10.34
CA THR A 832 27.44 -0.29 9.64
C THR A 832 28.84 -0.88 9.70
N ARG A 833 28.91 -2.17 9.96
CA ARG A 833 30.15 -2.94 9.97
C ARG A 833 29.86 -4.28 9.33
N GLN A 834 30.70 -4.70 8.40
CA GLN A 834 30.68 -5.97 7.65
C GLN A 834 29.36 -6.80 7.70
N SER A 835 29.06 -7.39 8.86
CA SER A 835 27.95 -8.33 9.07
C SER A 835 26.84 -7.78 9.97
N TRP A 836 26.95 -6.55 10.45
CA TRP A 836 25.90 -5.94 11.27
C TRP A 836 25.81 -4.42 11.05
N GLY A 837 24.68 -3.86 11.37
CA GLY A 837 24.44 -2.42 11.39
C GLY A 837 23.54 -2.05 12.55
N LEU A 838 23.85 -0.93 13.21
CA LEU A 838 23.04 -0.33 14.27
C LEU A 838 22.58 1.04 13.81
N SER A 839 21.32 1.36 14.01
CA SER A 839 20.80 2.69 13.75
C SER A 839 19.84 3.17 14.82
N VAL A 840 19.90 4.48 15.12
CA VAL A 840 18.90 5.20 15.89
C VAL A 840 18.14 6.09 14.93
N TYR A 841 16.84 6.17 15.07
CA TYR A 841 15.99 6.99 14.22
C TYR A 841 14.97 7.80 15.02
N LEU A 842 14.57 8.92 14.44
CA LEU A 842 13.54 9.81 14.94
C LEU A 842 12.59 10.13 13.78
N ASN A 843 11.45 9.45 13.75
CA ASN A 843 10.39 9.70 12.77
C ASN A 843 9.46 10.79 13.29
N ASN A 844 8.92 11.63 12.39
CA ASN A 844 8.10 12.78 12.73
C ASN A 844 8.77 13.65 13.82
N ALA A 845 10.02 14.06 13.55
CA ALA A 845 10.86 14.75 14.54
C ALA A 845 10.25 16.06 15.08
N LEU A 846 9.38 16.70 14.29
CA LEU A 846 8.70 17.95 14.65
C LEU A 846 7.40 17.70 15.44
N ASP A 847 6.99 16.46 15.64
CA ASP A 847 5.74 16.05 16.29
C ASP A 847 4.48 16.64 15.62
N GLU A 848 4.49 16.70 14.29
CA GLU A 848 3.37 17.20 13.49
C GLU A 848 2.15 16.27 13.62
N THR A 849 0.99 16.83 13.92
CA THR A 849 -0.30 16.14 13.88
C THR A 849 -0.97 16.41 12.53
N ALA A 850 -0.74 15.53 11.57
CA ALA A 850 -1.31 15.63 10.23
C ALA A 850 -2.72 15.04 10.19
N PHE A 851 -3.68 15.76 9.59
CA PHE A 851 -5.02 15.23 9.31
C PHE A 851 -5.00 14.46 7.98
N LEU A 852 -5.15 13.14 8.06
CA LEU A 852 -5.01 12.23 6.92
C LEU A 852 -6.32 12.06 6.14
N ALA A 853 -7.45 12.00 6.84
CA ALA A 853 -8.79 11.91 6.26
C ALA A 853 -9.83 12.55 7.19
N LEU A 854 -10.93 13.03 6.61
CA LEU A 854 -12.14 13.42 7.33
C LEU A 854 -13.05 12.19 7.45
N ASP A 855 -13.32 11.74 8.66
CA ASP A 855 -14.27 10.66 8.97
C ASP A 855 -15.60 11.27 9.38
N ARG A 856 -16.64 11.01 8.57
CA ARG A 856 -18.01 11.48 8.83
C ARG A 856 -18.95 10.28 8.94
N GLU A 857 -19.76 10.27 9.96
CA GLU A 857 -20.75 9.21 10.14
C GLU A 857 -22.16 9.79 10.06
N ARG A 858 -23.02 9.16 9.23
CA ARG A 858 -24.35 9.62 8.88
C ARG A 858 -24.38 11.09 8.38
N GLY A 859 -23.61 11.36 7.33
CA GLY A 859 -23.35 12.71 6.89
C GLY A 859 -22.50 13.45 7.93
N THR A 860 -23.13 14.18 8.85
CA THR A 860 -22.48 14.88 9.96
C THR A 860 -23.25 14.73 11.28
N LYS A 861 -24.33 13.94 11.28
CA LYS A 861 -25.25 13.92 12.43
C LYS A 861 -24.78 13.07 13.60
N ALA A 862 -23.95 12.08 13.36
CA ALA A 862 -23.47 11.17 14.40
C ALA A 862 -22.09 11.59 14.92
N ARG A 863 -21.13 11.72 14.00
CA ARG A 863 -19.74 12.01 14.33
C ARG A 863 -19.04 12.75 13.18
N VAL A 864 -18.10 13.61 13.54
CA VAL A 864 -17.09 14.21 12.67
C VAL A 864 -15.75 14.06 13.34
N GLY A 865 -14.82 13.40 12.70
CA GLY A 865 -13.46 13.16 13.19
C GLY A 865 -12.42 13.30 12.10
N TYR A 866 -11.16 13.29 12.49
CA TYR A 866 -10.02 13.29 11.59
C TYR A 866 -9.09 12.12 11.91
N LEU A 867 -8.70 11.36 10.91
CA LEU A 867 -7.63 10.38 11.04
C LEU A 867 -6.30 11.09 11.08
N THR A 868 -5.37 10.60 11.91
CA THR A 868 -4.09 11.25 12.14
C THR A 868 -2.92 10.29 11.92
N ASN A 869 -1.73 10.85 11.69
CA ASN A 869 -0.48 10.12 11.61
C ASN A 869 0.04 9.75 13.01
N GLN A 870 1.02 8.86 13.03
CA GLN A 870 1.78 8.53 14.24
C GLN A 870 2.57 9.76 14.73
N PRO A 871 2.58 10.03 16.06
CA PRO A 871 3.39 11.08 16.68
C PRO A 871 4.89 10.87 16.48
N ARG A 872 5.69 11.81 16.99
CA ARG A 872 7.14 11.66 17.06
C ARG A 872 7.50 10.32 17.68
N THR A 873 8.34 9.55 16.97
CA THR A 873 8.73 8.20 17.36
C THR A 873 10.24 8.08 17.32
N ILE A 874 10.85 7.71 18.45
CA ILE A 874 12.26 7.39 18.54
C ILE A 874 12.44 5.89 18.57
N GLY A 875 13.43 5.37 17.84
CA GLY A 875 13.67 3.93 17.81
C GLY A 875 15.13 3.56 17.55
N VAL A 876 15.41 2.31 17.85
CA VAL A 876 16.71 1.66 17.61
C VAL A 876 16.47 0.39 16.79
N ALA A 877 17.29 0.16 15.78
CA ALA A 877 17.26 -1.06 14.98
C ALA A 877 18.66 -1.59 14.76
N MET A 878 18.82 -2.89 14.94
CA MET A 878 20.04 -3.64 14.66
C MET A 878 19.76 -4.66 13.56
N ARG A 879 20.59 -4.67 12.55
CA ARG A 879 20.58 -5.65 11.46
C ARG A 879 21.83 -6.51 11.49
N PHE A 880 21.69 -7.73 10.98
CA PHE A 880 22.80 -8.64 10.76
C PHE A 880 22.64 -9.37 9.43
N ASP A 881 23.77 -9.70 8.80
CA ASP A 881 23.86 -10.44 7.52
C ASP A 881 25.10 -11.33 7.55
N TYR A 882 24.90 -12.66 7.49
CA TYR A 882 25.92 -13.70 7.58
C TYR A 882 25.92 -14.64 6.39
#